data_a278564c4aa1ee7831fcf992df2bed55
#
_entry.id   a278564c4aa1ee7831fcf992df2bed55
#
_cell.length_a   1.000
_cell.length_b   1.000
_cell.length_c   1.000
_cell.angle_alpha   90.00
_cell.angle_beta   90.00
_cell.angle_gamma   90.00
#
_symmetry.space_group_name_H-M   'P 1'
#
loop_
_entity.id
_entity.type
_entity.pdbx_description
1 polymer ?
#
loop_
_entity_poly.entity_id
_entity_poly.type
_entity_poly.pdbx_seq_one_letter_code
_entity_poly.pdbx_strand_id
1 'polypeptide(L)'
;MKTPKLLFVLMAAGLLSSCGATPILPPSSIDSSEEASSQEAVSSEESSVEPAPTLNKMAVDHYNIAYCPYESEDPRTIPFEGYWSEYKSTSPLDFYYFDDQDELPYISLDTYAALLNKDLKEGYAVTAKEAGEAATIEFTKGEDKVLSIKFDRANKQVTRSPGSIEPALKATSPLKNSVVEYIQMQEGMLKGENLDFVYSWKNTDFHTFAHEGKNYFPFALLDLQLSKDTGRSFFFLGGRKAIYEVCDTKQYEEIALKTQSKEGTEIYRNVITYAREEFDEKFGEVIQSQSGSFSVPRLPEYLTRYERDSFYYVMDNFYGLGETLGYKSMAAFLNNTVYAERMLSSDGKVRAAAYSYACSILNDNHTLFQGTGVADEATGIGGTHYDQTLGGDRTTLQRILKAQRDAVLAKEGKEATEVRYSDDGKVAYFSFDEFAGVKYDETEGKPASINKDDTYLLFLKNLKAIQAKTGVEKVVIDDTINGGGYVAQLVKLLCLLSKDNSSTIYYRNGENNSVGFLRSKVDVDLDGKIDEADKTFGNDFKFYILTSPYSFSCGNAFPKYAEDFGLAKIIGNKSGGGECIVGGSQLPYGCTLGYSSNMHLGLYDQQTDTFSGYEVGATPSLPISENFYDVNAIANAISKI
;
A
#
# COMPACT_ATOMS: atom_id res chain seq x y z
N MET A 1 -22.79 -14.36 16.06
CA MET A 1 -21.86 -14.52 14.93
C MET A 1 -21.07 -13.22 14.85
N LYS A 2 -19.78 -13.25 15.19
CA LYS A 2 -18.92 -12.06 15.14
C LYS A 2 -18.15 -12.13 13.83
N THR A 3 -18.45 -11.24 12.93
CA THR A 3 -17.80 -11.08 11.62
C THR A 3 -16.34 -10.66 11.78
N PRO A 4 -15.38 -11.29 11.14
CA PRO A 4 -14.01 -10.77 11.09
C PRO A 4 -14.02 -9.47 10.28
N LYS A 5 -13.39 -8.44 10.81
CA LYS A 5 -13.32 -7.13 10.15
C LYS A 5 -12.14 -7.10 9.19
N LEU A 6 -12.35 -7.49 7.95
CA LEU A 6 -11.41 -7.27 6.82
C LEU A 6 -11.39 -5.79 6.38
N LEU A 7 -12.20 -4.96 7.02
CA LEU A 7 -12.42 -3.55 6.67
C LEU A 7 -11.13 -2.72 6.61
N PHE A 8 -10.10 -3.13 7.33
CA PHE A 8 -8.86 -2.38 7.45
C PHE A 8 -7.92 -2.52 6.23
N VAL A 9 -7.92 -3.65 5.55
CA VAL A 9 -7.12 -3.83 4.34
C VAL A 9 -7.64 -2.95 3.19
N LEU A 10 -8.94 -2.68 3.17
CA LEU A 10 -9.57 -1.86 2.13
C LEU A 10 -9.32 -0.34 2.28
N MET A 11 -8.84 0.14 3.43
CA MET A 11 -8.58 1.56 3.67
C MET A 11 -7.14 2.01 3.36
N ALA A 12 -6.18 1.09 3.25
CA ALA A 12 -4.76 1.41 3.08
C ALA A 12 -4.35 1.89 1.67
N ALA A 13 -5.24 1.88 0.69
CA ALA A 13 -4.91 2.16 -0.71
C ALA A 13 -4.71 3.65 -1.09
N GLY A 14 -4.72 4.56 -0.12
CA GLY A 14 -4.78 6.01 -0.41
C GLY A 14 -3.46 6.77 -0.56
N LEU A 15 -2.31 6.19 -0.22
CA LEU A 15 -1.08 6.99 -0.05
C LEU A 15 -0.25 7.24 -1.31
N LEU A 16 -0.53 6.61 -2.44
CA LEU A 16 0.40 6.61 -3.56
C LEU A 16 0.09 7.59 -4.70
N SER A 17 -0.93 8.43 -4.59
CA SER A 17 -1.37 9.28 -5.70
C SER A 17 -0.80 10.70 -5.76
N SER A 18 0.02 11.16 -4.81
CA SER A 18 0.38 12.59 -4.71
C SER A 18 1.84 12.98 -4.86
N CYS A 19 2.75 12.11 -5.28
CA CYS A 19 4.14 12.53 -5.52
C CYS A 19 4.36 12.96 -6.97
N GLY A 20 4.30 14.26 -7.22
CA GLY A 20 4.76 14.89 -8.46
C GLY A 20 6.29 14.84 -8.57
N ALA A 21 6.82 13.91 -9.34
CA ALA A 21 8.24 13.84 -9.66
C ALA A 21 8.55 14.58 -10.96
N THR A 22 9.61 15.39 -10.94
CA THR A 22 10.16 16.09 -12.11
C THR A 22 10.86 15.08 -13.02
N PRO A 23 10.69 15.12 -14.35
CA PRO A 23 11.27 14.12 -15.24
C PRO A 23 12.77 14.29 -15.40
N ILE A 24 13.51 13.21 -15.21
CA ILE A 24 14.93 13.11 -15.60
C ILE A 24 15.00 12.28 -16.89
N LEU A 25 15.67 12.83 -17.89
CA LEU A 25 15.92 12.20 -19.19
C LEU A 25 16.82 10.95 -19.04
N PRO A 26 16.65 9.92 -19.85
CA PRO A 26 17.46 8.72 -19.78
C PRO A 26 18.91 9.01 -20.20
N PRO A 27 19.91 8.38 -19.57
CA PRO A 27 21.30 8.51 -19.99
C PRO A 27 21.54 7.79 -21.33
N SER A 28 22.22 8.49 -22.21
CA SER A 28 22.67 7.99 -23.51
C SER A 28 23.56 6.75 -23.38
N SER A 29 23.41 5.86 -24.36
CA SER A 29 24.15 4.61 -24.58
C SER A 29 25.63 4.68 -24.20
N ILE A 30 26.06 3.76 -23.35
CA ILE A 30 27.49 3.49 -23.11
C ILE A 30 27.93 2.41 -24.08
N ASP A 31 28.91 2.76 -24.87
CA ASP A 31 29.60 1.94 -25.86
C ASP A 31 30.28 0.72 -25.21
N SER A 32 30.05 -0.43 -25.80
CA SER A 32 30.73 -1.69 -25.46
C SER A 32 32.01 -1.83 -26.27
N SER A 33 33.15 -1.72 -25.62
CA SER A 33 34.39 -2.35 -26.12
C SER A 33 35.43 -2.39 -25.00
N GLU A 34 35.72 -3.62 -24.51
CA GLU A 34 37.08 -4.08 -24.32
C GLU A 34 37.07 -5.56 -23.85
N GLU A 35 37.41 -6.43 -24.78
CA GLU A 35 37.88 -7.80 -24.50
C GLU A 35 39.28 -7.72 -23.95
N ALA A 36 39.53 -8.36 -22.80
CA ALA A 36 40.86 -8.74 -22.42
C ALA A 36 40.84 -10.14 -21.78
N SER A 37 41.29 -11.11 -22.55
CA SER A 37 41.63 -12.47 -22.10
C SER A 37 42.89 -12.44 -21.24
N SER A 38 42.82 -13.03 -20.04
CA SER A 38 44.02 -13.53 -19.37
C SER A 38 43.69 -14.87 -18.71
N GLN A 39 44.29 -15.93 -19.26
CA GLN A 39 44.43 -17.22 -18.61
C GLN A 39 45.40 -17.07 -17.44
N GLU A 40 44.95 -17.31 -16.23
CA GLU A 40 45.85 -17.53 -15.10
C GLU A 40 45.79 -18.97 -14.62
N ALA A 41 47.00 -19.43 -14.26
CA ALA A 41 47.34 -20.78 -13.90
C ALA A 41 46.68 -21.18 -12.57
N VAL A 42 46.14 -22.40 -12.55
CA VAL A 42 45.65 -23.06 -11.34
C VAL A 42 46.85 -23.39 -10.46
N SER A 43 47.06 -22.63 -9.40
CA SER A 43 47.87 -23.05 -8.26
C SER A 43 46.96 -23.75 -7.25
N SER A 44 47.34 -24.96 -6.87
CA SER A 44 46.72 -25.72 -5.79
C SER A 44 47.02 -25.03 -4.46
N GLU A 45 46.11 -24.17 -3.99
CA GLU A 45 46.11 -23.70 -2.61
C GLU A 45 45.42 -24.74 -1.73
N GLU A 46 46.11 -25.15 -0.67
CA GLU A 46 45.52 -25.88 0.44
C GLU A 46 44.36 -25.06 1.00
N SER A 47 43.14 -25.59 0.92
CA SER A 47 41.98 -24.95 1.50
C SER A 47 42.12 -24.90 3.02
N SER A 48 42.56 -23.77 3.56
CA SER A 48 42.35 -23.45 4.96
C SER A 48 40.84 -23.37 5.17
N VAL A 49 40.26 -24.35 5.83
CA VAL A 49 38.84 -24.30 6.25
C VAL A 49 38.74 -23.14 7.24
N GLU A 50 38.17 -22.06 6.81
CA GLU A 50 37.84 -20.96 7.74
C GLU A 50 36.99 -21.51 8.88
N PRO A 51 37.30 -21.16 10.14
CA PRO A 51 36.47 -21.59 11.27
C PRO A 51 35.03 -21.12 11.06
N ALA A 52 34.07 -21.99 11.40
CA ALA A 52 32.65 -21.62 11.31
C ALA A 52 32.39 -20.36 12.18
N PRO A 53 31.57 -19.41 11.69
CA PRO A 53 31.29 -18.17 12.43
C PRO A 53 30.68 -18.46 13.80
N THR A 54 31.06 -17.64 14.79
CA THR A 54 30.64 -17.80 16.18
C THR A 54 29.27 -17.15 16.38
N LEU A 55 28.36 -17.88 17.02
CA LEU A 55 27.07 -17.34 17.43
C LEU A 55 27.21 -16.57 18.72
N ASN A 56 26.87 -15.29 18.70
CA ASN A 56 26.93 -14.38 19.83
C ASN A 56 25.53 -13.98 20.30
N LYS A 57 25.41 -13.72 21.59
CA LYS A 57 24.18 -13.23 22.22
C LYS A 57 24.30 -11.75 22.55
N MET A 58 23.27 -11.01 22.22
CA MET A 58 23.13 -9.61 22.55
C MET A 58 21.85 -9.40 23.36
N ALA A 59 21.96 -8.74 24.51
CA ALA A 59 20.82 -8.34 25.30
C ALA A 59 20.35 -6.95 24.89
N VAL A 60 19.10 -6.85 24.45
CA VAL A 60 18.47 -5.59 24.06
C VAL A 60 17.44 -5.22 25.11
N ASP A 61 17.67 -4.11 25.82
CA ASP A 61 16.82 -3.61 26.88
C ASP A 61 16.17 -2.25 26.57
N HIS A 62 16.51 -1.64 25.43
CA HIS A 62 15.98 -0.35 25.02
C HIS A 62 15.11 -0.52 23.77
N TYR A 63 13.91 0.05 23.82
CA TYR A 63 13.02 0.20 22.71
C TYR A 63 12.75 1.67 22.51
N ASN A 64 12.99 2.19 21.34
CA ASN A 64 12.46 3.47 20.95
C ASN A 64 11.17 3.24 20.19
N ILE A 65 10.07 3.53 20.82
CA ILE A 65 8.78 3.48 20.18
C ILE A 65 8.58 4.80 19.47
N ALA A 66 8.72 4.80 18.17
CA ALA A 66 8.27 5.88 17.31
C ALA A 66 6.76 5.86 17.21
N TYR A 67 6.14 6.00 18.35
CA TYR A 67 4.72 5.89 18.50
C TYR A 67 4.21 7.17 19.14
N CYS A 68 3.11 7.68 18.64
CA CYS A 68 2.39 8.73 19.29
C CYS A 68 1.48 8.11 20.36
N PRO A 69 1.87 8.06 21.65
CA PRO A 69 0.96 7.72 22.70
C PRO A 69 0.00 8.90 22.82
N TYR A 70 -1.16 8.75 22.22
CA TYR A 70 -2.14 9.80 22.26
C TYR A 70 -2.90 9.72 23.58
N GLU A 71 -2.56 10.58 24.50
CA GLU A 71 -3.33 10.85 25.71
C GLU A 71 -3.88 12.29 25.76
N SER A 72 -3.60 13.12 24.74
CA SER A 72 -4.08 14.51 24.69
C SER A 72 -5.40 14.59 23.93
N GLU A 73 -6.37 15.30 24.46
CA GLU A 73 -7.63 15.64 23.78
C GLU A 73 -7.42 16.63 22.62
N ASP A 74 -6.26 17.28 22.54
CA ASP A 74 -5.90 18.19 21.44
C ASP A 74 -4.64 17.73 20.71
N PRO A 75 -4.80 17.21 19.47
CA PRO A 75 -3.67 16.74 18.67
C PRO A 75 -2.64 17.82 18.32
N ARG A 76 -3.01 19.10 18.44
CA ARG A 76 -2.11 20.23 18.16
C ARG A 76 -1.14 20.52 19.30
N THR A 77 -1.37 19.95 20.47
CA THR A 77 -0.58 20.21 21.69
C THR A 77 0.44 19.11 22.00
N ILE A 78 0.56 18.10 21.15
CA ILE A 78 1.55 17.05 21.35
C ILE A 78 2.93 17.64 21.08
N PRO A 79 3.78 17.78 22.09
CA PRO A 79 5.15 18.25 21.88
C PRO A 79 5.88 17.26 20.98
N PHE A 80 6.72 17.75 20.08
CA PHE A 80 7.57 16.95 19.21
C PHE A 80 8.38 15.89 19.98
N GLU A 81 8.79 16.19 21.19
CA GLU A 81 9.47 15.29 22.14
C GLU A 81 8.61 14.11 22.59
N GLY A 82 7.29 14.17 22.48
CA GLY A 82 6.37 13.10 22.89
C GLY A 82 6.24 11.95 21.88
N TYR A 83 6.79 12.11 20.67
CA TYR A 83 6.75 11.06 19.64
C TYR A 83 7.81 9.97 19.82
N TRP A 84 8.78 10.21 20.68
CA TRP A 84 9.80 9.25 21.07
C TRP A 84 9.61 8.90 22.53
N SER A 85 8.99 7.80 22.83
CA SER A 85 9.08 7.24 24.17
C SER A 85 10.15 6.16 24.17
N GLU A 86 11.23 6.44 24.91
CA GLU A 86 12.19 5.42 25.24
C GLU A 86 11.54 4.45 26.24
N TYR A 87 11.29 3.23 25.79
CA TYR A 87 10.79 2.17 26.66
C TYR A 87 11.97 1.30 27.11
N LYS A 88 12.28 1.32 28.40
CA LYS A 88 13.26 0.43 28.99
C LYS A 88 12.59 -0.80 29.54
N SER A 89 12.87 -1.96 28.95
CA SER A 89 12.36 -3.22 29.48
C SER A 89 13.00 -3.57 30.81
N THR A 90 12.21 -4.11 31.75
CA THR A 90 12.73 -4.67 33.00
C THR A 90 13.46 -6.00 32.78
N SER A 91 13.27 -6.64 31.64
CA SER A 91 13.94 -7.86 31.23
C SER A 91 14.47 -7.68 29.82
N PRO A 92 15.80 -7.72 29.61
CA PRO A 92 16.39 -7.64 28.28
C PRO A 92 15.86 -8.75 27.37
N LEU A 93 15.68 -8.42 26.10
CA LEU A 93 15.36 -9.39 25.06
C LEU A 93 16.63 -9.96 24.48
N ASP A 94 16.62 -11.25 24.24
CA ASP A 94 17.77 -11.96 23.69
C ASP A 94 17.74 -11.96 22.17
N PHE A 95 18.72 -11.29 21.57
CA PHE A 95 19.03 -11.32 20.15
C PHE A 95 20.32 -12.10 19.92
N TYR A 96 20.39 -12.82 18.81
CA TYR A 96 21.57 -13.55 18.41
C TYR A 96 22.08 -13.04 17.08
N TYR A 97 23.39 -13.07 16.87
CA TYR A 97 24.06 -12.72 15.62
C TYR A 97 25.31 -13.55 15.45
N PHE A 98 25.73 -13.72 14.20
CA PHE A 98 27.05 -14.31 13.92
C PHE A 98 28.11 -13.20 13.91
N ASP A 99 29.34 -13.53 14.35
CA ASP A 99 30.43 -12.56 14.49
C ASP A 99 30.86 -11.91 13.16
N ASP A 100 30.58 -12.56 12.04
CA ASP A 100 30.77 -12.05 10.68
C ASP A 100 29.54 -11.28 10.14
N GLN A 101 28.42 -11.21 10.89
CA GLN A 101 27.14 -10.62 10.49
C GLN A 101 26.48 -9.84 11.67
N ASP A 102 27.21 -8.93 12.26
CA ASP A 102 26.86 -8.27 13.52
C ASP A 102 25.63 -7.34 13.44
N GLU A 103 25.18 -6.94 12.24
CA GLU A 103 23.96 -6.15 12.01
C GLU A 103 22.77 -6.98 11.53
N LEU A 104 22.88 -8.31 11.55
CA LEU A 104 21.81 -9.21 11.13
C LEU A 104 21.31 -10.03 12.32
N PRO A 105 20.32 -9.51 13.06
CA PRO A 105 19.84 -10.18 14.27
C PRO A 105 18.93 -11.36 13.95
N TYR A 106 19.04 -12.37 14.78
CA TYR A 106 18.16 -13.54 14.84
C TYR A 106 17.42 -13.55 16.16
N ILE A 107 16.13 -13.79 16.11
CA ILE A 107 15.29 -13.89 17.31
C ILE A 107 14.40 -15.13 17.27
N SER A 108 13.95 -15.56 18.45
CA SER A 108 12.90 -16.58 18.58
C SER A 108 11.50 -15.93 18.53
N LEU A 109 10.48 -16.75 18.32
CA LEU A 109 9.10 -16.26 18.41
C LEU A 109 8.71 -15.81 19.83
N ASP A 110 9.34 -16.33 20.87
CA ASP A 110 9.17 -15.83 22.25
C ASP A 110 9.61 -14.37 22.37
N THR A 111 10.75 -14.02 21.76
CA THR A 111 11.27 -12.65 21.75
C THR A 111 10.32 -11.72 21.01
N TYR A 112 9.82 -12.14 19.84
CA TYR A 112 8.84 -11.35 19.08
C TYR A 112 7.51 -11.20 19.83
N ALA A 113 7.02 -12.27 20.46
CA ALA A 113 5.82 -12.23 21.32
C ALA A 113 5.97 -11.24 22.47
N ALA A 114 7.17 -11.17 23.09
CA ALA A 114 7.45 -10.20 24.15
C ALA A 114 7.40 -8.75 23.64
N LEU A 115 7.83 -8.47 22.41
CA LEU A 115 7.70 -7.16 21.78
C LEU A 115 6.23 -6.75 21.61
N LEU A 116 5.36 -7.68 21.22
CA LEU A 116 3.94 -7.42 20.96
C LEU A 116 3.09 -7.31 22.23
N ASN A 117 3.42 -8.07 23.28
CA ASN A 117 2.58 -8.17 24.49
C ASN A 117 2.32 -6.82 25.18
N LYS A 118 3.23 -5.84 25.03
CA LYS A 118 3.07 -4.49 25.58
C LYS A 118 1.87 -3.73 24.99
N ASP A 119 1.48 -4.05 23.76
CA ASP A 119 0.45 -3.34 22.99
C ASP A 119 -0.90 -4.06 22.96
N LEU A 120 -1.04 -5.16 23.68
CA LEU A 120 -2.28 -5.90 23.73
C LEU A 120 -3.29 -5.24 24.67
N LYS A 121 -4.56 -5.32 24.27
CA LYS A 121 -5.69 -4.98 25.15
C LYS A 121 -5.81 -6.01 26.26
N GLU A 122 -6.42 -5.60 27.37
CA GLU A 122 -6.73 -6.48 28.49
C GLU A 122 -7.51 -7.74 28.02
N GLY A 123 -7.11 -8.90 28.53
CA GLY A 123 -7.69 -10.19 28.19
C GLY A 123 -7.14 -10.84 26.93
N TYR A 124 -6.27 -10.16 26.18
CA TYR A 124 -5.51 -10.75 25.07
C TYR A 124 -4.09 -11.13 25.50
N ALA A 125 -3.56 -12.18 24.91
CA ALA A 125 -2.18 -12.61 25.11
C ALA A 125 -1.57 -13.15 23.81
N VAL A 126 -0.24 -12.99 23.71
CA VAL A 126 0.58 -13.59 22.66
C VAL A 126 1.57 -14.53 23.31
N THR A 127 1.64 -15.75 22.83
CA THR A 127 2.56 -16.78 23.31
C THR A 127 3.24 -17.48 22.15
N ALA A 128 4.45 -17.99 22.38
CA ALA A 128 5.14 -18.83 21.41
C ALA A 128 5.27 -20.26 21.93
N LYS A 129 5.29 -21.21 21.00
CA LYS A 129 5.44 -22.64 21.29
C LYS A 129 6.43 -23.26 20.32
N GLU A 130 7.40 -23.97 20.85
CA GLU A 130 8.37 -24.73 20.06
C GLU A 130 7.88 -26.17 19.81
N ALA A 131 8.10 -26.68 18.60
CA ALA A 131 7.73 -28.04 18.20
C ALA A 131 8.76 -28.61 17.19
N GLY A 132 9.90 -29.06 17.67
CA GLY A 132 11.00 -29.56 16.83
C GLY A 132 11.56 -28.47 15.93
N GLU A 133 11.47 -28.65 14.61
CA GLU A 133 11.94 -27.64 13.62
C GLU A 133 10.89 -26.56 13.30
N ALA A 134 9.81 -26.51 14.06
CA ALA A 134 8.78 -25.50 13.91
C ALA A 134 8.56 -24.73 15.20
N ALA A 135 8.16 -23.46 15.07
CA ALA A 135 7.70 -22.64 16.16
C ALA A 135 6.39 -21.97 15.77
N THR A 136 5.49 -21.77 16.73
CA THR A 136 4.18 -21.19 16.49
C THR A 136 3.95 -20.03 17.44
N ILE A 137 3.55 -18.89 16.91
CA ILE A 137 3.04 -17.76 17.69
C ILE A 137 1.51 -17.82 17.70
N GLU A 138 0.91 -17.75 18.88
CA GLU A 138 -0.53 -17.82 19.08
C GLU A 138 -1.04 -16.57 19.78
N PHE A 139 -2.09 -15.99 19.22
CA PHE A 139 -2.86 -14.89 19.81
C PHE A 139 -4.14 -15.45 20.40
N THR A 140 -4.38 -15.16 21.68
CA THR A 140 -5.54 -15.66 22.41
C THR A 140 -6.33 -14.53 23.06
N LYS A 141 -7.61 -14.79 23.31
CA LYS A 141 -8.48 -13.95 24.13
C LYS A 141 -9.11 -14.84 25.22
N GLY A 142 -8.60 -14.74 26.43
CA GLY A 142 -8.89 -15.74 27.45
C GLY A 142 -8.40 -17.12 27.00
N GLU A 143 -9.31 -18.09 26.91
CA GLU A 143 -9.02 -19.45 26.44
C GLU A 143 -9.17 -19.62 24.92
N ASP A 144 -9.80 -18.66 24.23
CA ASP A 144 -10.08 -18.75 22.81
C ASP A 144 -8.86 -18.36 21.97
N LYS A 145 -8.47 -19.22 21.02
CA LYS A 145 -7.44 -18.91 20.03
C LYS A 145 -8.03 -18.00 18.95
N VAL A 146 -7.40 -16.83 18.74
CA VAL A 146 -7.83 -15.80 17.79
C VAL A 146 -7.09 -15.94 16.45
N LEU A 147 -5.78 -16.19 16.51
CA LEU A 147 -4.90 -16.33 15.36
C LEU A 147 -3.71 -17.22 15.74
N SER A 148 -3.21 -17.97 14.80
CA SER A 148 -2.02 -18.79 14.94
C SER A 148 -1.16 -18.71 13.69
N ILE A 149 0.14 -18.47 13.86
CA ILE A 149 1.11 -18.39 12.77
C ILE A 149 2.28 -19.33 13.09
N LYS A 150 2.43 -20.37 12.28
CA LYS A 150 3.47 -21.38 12.41
C LYS A 150 4.58 -21.14 11.42
N PHE A 151 5.81 -21.06 11.89
CA PHE A 151 7.04 -21.03 11.11
C PHE A 151 7.68 -22.42 11.13
N ASP A 152 7.87 -23.01 9.96
CA ASP A 152 8.43 -24.35 9.77
C ASP A 152 9.77 -24.25 9.03
N ARG A 153 10.88 -24.41 9.78
CA ARG A 153 12.24 -24.28 9.24
C ARG A 153 12.58 -25.36 8.23
N ALA A 154 12.16 -26.61 8.49
CA ALA A 154 12.45 -27.73 7.60
C ALA A 154 11.83 -27.55 6.21
N ASN A 155 10.60 -27.02 6.19
CA ASN A 155 9.86 -26.77 4.96
C ASN A 155 10.05 -25.36 4.39
N LYS A 156 10.76 -24.47 5.09
CA LYS A 156 10.89 -23.05 4.75
C LYS A 156 9.51 -22.41 4.47
N GLN A 157 8.57 -22.58 5.39
CA GLN A 157 7.17 -22.25 5.19
C GLN A 157 6.55 -21.59 6.43
N VAL A 158 5.69 -20.61 6.19
CA VAL A 158 4.79 -20.07 7.21
C VAL A 158 3.36 -20.52 6.91
N THR A 159 2.66 -20.98 7.93
CA THR A 159 1.22 -21.28 7.86
C THR A 159 0.48 -20.41 8.85
N ARG A 160 -0.43 -19.57 8.36
CA ARG A 160 -1.26 -18.67 9.16
C ARG A 160 -2.70 -19.17 9.16
N SER A 161 -3.29 -19.37 10.34
CA SER A 161 -4.72 -19.70 10.43
C SER A 161 -5.61 -18.52 10.02
N PRO A 162 -6.87 -18.77 9.63
CA PRO A 162 -7.87 -17.72 9.56
C PRO A 162 -8.02 -16.98 10.89
N GLY A 163 -8.40 -15.72 10.84
CA GLY A 163 -8.60 -14.88 12.02
C GLY A 163 -7.95 -13.51 11.89
N SER A 164 -8.14 -12.64 12.87
CA SER A 164 -7.56 -11.31 12.92
C SER A 164 -7.21 -10.94 14.35
N ILE A 165 -6.05 -10.30 14.53
CA ILE A 165 -5.60 -9.78 15.82
C ILE A 165 -5.91 -8.30 16.01
N GLU A 166 -6.44 -7.64 15.01
CA GLU A 166 -6.78 -6.22 15.09
C GLU A 166 -7.61 -5.87 16.34
N PRO A 167 -8.62 -6.66 16.74
CA PRO A 167 -9.32 -6.41 18.00
C PRO A 167 -8.43 -6.54 19.24
N ALA A 168 -7.29 -7.23 19.13
CA ALA A 168 -6.38 -7.51 20.25
C ALA A 168 -5.43 -6.35 20.54
N LEU A 169 -5.04 -5.57 19.54
CA LEU A 169 -4.10 -4.47 19.71
C LEU A 169 -4.78 -3.24 20.32
N LYS A 170 -4.03 -2.52 21.15
CA LYS A 170 -4.46 -1.20 21.61
C LYS A 170 -4.60 -0.30 20.40
N ALA A 171 -5.73 0.41 20.33
CA ALA A 171 -5.90 1.42 19.31
C ALA A 171 -4.82 2.49 19.51
N THR A 172 -4.10 2.76 18.46
CA THR A 172 -2.97 3.69 18.47
C THR A 172 -3.40 5.08 18.04
N SER A 173 -4.65 5.20 17.56
CA SER A 173 -5.20 6.47 17.12
C SER A 173 -6.51 6.80 17.85
N PRO A 174 -6.63 8.03 18.32
CA PRO A 174 -7.88 8.58 18.85
C PRO A 174 -8.89 8.96 17.75
N LEU A 175 -8.53 8.80 16.46
CA LEU A 175 -9.35 9.22 15.33
C LEU A 175 -10.62 8.42 15.10
N LYS A 176 -10.80 7.30 15.78
CA LYS A 176 -12.03 6.48 15.63
C LYS A 176 -13.34 7.24 15.82
N ASN A 177 -13.31 8.39 16.48
CA ASN A 177 -14.51 9.15 16.81
C ASN A 177 -14.70 10.46 16.01
N SER A 178 -13.80 10.78 15.09
CA SER A 178 -13.83 12.07 14.40
C SER A 178 -14.09 11.97 12.89
N VAL A 179 -14.01 10.78 12.30
CA VAL A 179 -14.44 10.57 10.92
C VAL A 179 -15.93 10.26 10.94
N VAL A 180 -16.75 11.18 10.44
CA VAL A 180 -18.16 10.89 10.18
C VAL A 180 -18.19 9.95 8.98
N GLU A 181 -18.32 8.67 9.26
CA GLU A 181 -18.50 7.66 8.22
C GLU A 181 -19.97 7.72 7.76
N TYR A 182 -20.25 8.44 6.69
CA TYR A 182 -21.56 8.46 6.03
C TYR A 182 -21.90 7.13 5.35
N ILE A 183 -21.52 6.01 5.97
CA ILE A 183 -21.62 4.69 5.38
C ILE A 183 -21.88 3.62 6.44
N GLN A 184 -22.77 2.70 6.11
CA GLN A 184 -22.92 1.43 6.81
C GLN A 184 -22.40 0.31 5.92
N MET A 185 -21.47 -0.48 6.41
CA MET A 185 -20.87 -1.59 5.68
C MET A 185 -21.14 -2.92 6.37
N GLN A 186 -21.46 -3.92 5.56
CA GLN A 186 -21.57 -5.31 5.95
C GLN A 186 -20.60 -6.14 5.13
N GLU A 187 -19.65 -6.75 5.79
CA GLU A 187 -18.73 -7.70 5.21
C GLU A 187 -19.19 -9.13 5.40
N GLY A 188 -18.89 -10.00 4.43
CA GLY A 188 -19.13 -11.42 4.53
C GLY A 188 -18.24 -12.23 3.58
N MET A 189 -18.06 -13.50 3.94
CA MET A 189 -17.35 -14.47 3.12
C MET A 189 -18.33 -15.32 2.32
N LEU A 190 -18.02 -15.59 1.07
CA LEU A 190 -18.77 -16.47 0.18
C LEU A 190 -18.08 -17.82 0.02
N LYS A 191 -16.75 -17.84 0.09
CA LYS A 191 -15.92 -19.02 -0.11
C LYS A 191 -14.60 -18.90 0.67
N GLY A 192 -14.11 -20.03 1.20
CA GLY A 192 -12.76 -20.13 1.75
C GLY A 192 -12.56 -19.51 3.14
N GLU A 193 -13.60 -19.21 3.89
CA GLU A 193 -13.54 -18.57 5.22
C GLU A 193 -12.58 -19.26 6.21
N ASN A 194 -12.42 -20.57 6.11
CA ASN A 194 -11.62 -21.37 7.04
C ASN A 194 -10.32 -21.91 6.42
N LEU A 195 -9.88 -21.37 5.30
CA LEU A 195 -8.64 -21.82 4.66
C LEU A 195 -7.43 -21.12 5.28
N ASP A 196 -6.39 -21.90 5.56
CA ASP A 196 -5.11 -21.36 6.00
C ASP A 196 -4.41 -20.59 4.87
N PHE A 197 -3.60 -19.62 5.26
CA PHE A 197 -2.69 -18.91 4.38
C PHE A 197 -1.32 -19.57 4.46
N VAL A 198 -0.68 -19.76 3.31
CA VAL A 198 0.60 -20.43 3.21
C VAL A 198 1.61 -19.56 2.49
N TYR A 199 2.71 -19.24 3.15
CA TYR A 199 3.81 -18.44 2.62
C TYR A 199 5.10 -19.23 2.63
N SER A 200 6.07 -18.89 1.76
CA SER A 200 7.32 -19.63 1.62
C SER A 200 8.51 -18.70 1.50
N TRP A 201 9.62 -19.06 2.17
CA TRP A 201 10.91 -18.39 1.95
C TRP A 201 11.95 -19.30 1.27
N LYS A 202 11.48 -20.30 0.47
CA LYS A 202 12.37 -21.25 -0.24
C LYS A 202 13.27 -20.60 -1.27
N ASN A 203 12.84 -19.46 -1.82
CA ASN A 203 13.57 -18.72 -2.86
C ASN A 203 14.49 -17.65 -2.27
N THR A 204 14.74 -17.68 -0.98
CA THR A 204 15.63 -16.76 -0.27
C THR A 204 16.76 -17.54 0.39
N ASP A 205 17.85 -16.84 0.68
CA ASP A 205 18.99 -17.35 1.43
C ASP A 205 18.85 -17.13 2.95
N PHE A 206 17.63 -16.82 3.44
CA PHE A 206 17.39 -16.63 4.87
C PHE A 206 17.86 -17.85 5.67
N HIS A 207 18.89 -17.63 6.47
CA HIS A 207 19.40 -18.62 7.40
C HIS A 207 18.48 -18.75 8.61
N THR A 208 18.20 -19.97 9.04
CA THR A 208 17.42 -20.26 10.25
C THR A 208 18.07 -21.41 10.99
N PHE A 209 18.11 -21.38 12.31
CA PHE A 209 18.78 -22.41 13.11
C PHE A 209 18.03 -22.72 14.40
N ALA A 210 18.43 -23.81 15.06
CA ALA A 210 17.99 -24.14 16.41
C ALA A 210 19.13 -23.92 17.40
N HIS A 211 18.84 -23.31 18.53
CA HIS A 211 19.79 -23.10 19.62
C HIS A 211 19.06 -23.20 20.96
N GLU A 212 19.63 -23.94 21.91
CA GLU A 212 19.05 -24.13 23.25
C GLU A 212 17.56 -24.52 23.27
N GLY A 213 17.13 -25.35 22.31
CA GLY A 213 15.76 -25.85 22.21
C GLY A 213 14.75 -24.87 21.60
N LYS A 214 15.21 -23.75 21.06
CA LYS A 214 14.38 -22.75 20.37
C LYS A 214 14.76 -22.65 18.90
N ASN A 215 13.80 -22.23 18.08
CA ASN A 215 14.00 -21.92 16.68
C ASN A 215 14.26 -20.42 16.52
N TYR A 216 15.31 -20.07 15.77
CA TYR A 216 15.71 -18.69 15.49
C TYR A 216 15.56 -18.38 14.02
N PHE A 217 15.04 -17.19 13.76
CA PHE A 217 14.73 -16.67 12.44
C PHE A 217 15.38 -15.30 12.27
N PRO A 218 15.75 -14.90 11.03
CA PRO A 218 16.14 -13.53 10.77
C PRO A 218 15.02 -12.57 11.21
N PHE A 219 15.39 -11.50 11.89
CA PHE A 219 14.41 -10.54 12.42
C PHE A 219 13.46 -10.01 11.34
N ALA A 220 13.99 -9.65 10.14
CA ALA A 220 13.16 -9.15 9.06
C ALA A 220 12.16 -10.20 8.55
N LEU A 221 12.49 -11.49 8.53
CA LEU A 221 11.52 -12.52 8.11
C LEU A 221 10.29 -12.53 9.04
N LEU A 222 10.52 -12.44 10.35
CA LEU A 222 9.42 -12.38 11.31
C LEU A 222 8.65 -11.07 11.18
N ASP A 223 9.35 -9.95 11.05
CA ASP A 223 8.73 -8.64 10.94
C ASP A 223 7.89 -8.51 9.66
N LEU A 224 8.42 -8.87 8.50
CA LEU A 224 7.69 -8.85 7.23
C LEU A 224 6.42 -9.70 7.26
N GLN A 225 6.47 -10.85 7.93
CA GLN A 225 5.29 -11.72 8.04
C GLN A 225 4.28 -11.23 9.06
N LEU A 226 4.74 -10.82 10.24
CA LEU A 226 3.87 -10.51 11.37
C LEU A 226 3.34 -9.08 11.32
N SER A 227 4.05 -8.14 10.70
CA SER A 227 3.62 -6.75 10.54
C SER A 227 2.30 -6.62 9.78
N LYS A 228 2.04 -7.50 8.82
CA LYS A 228 0.76 -7.55 8.07
C LYS A 228 -0.45 -7.80 8.98
N ASP A 229 -0.27 -8.61 10.00
CA ASP A 229 -1.32 -8.93 10.96
C ASP A 229 -1.37 -7.96 12.13
N THR A 230 -0.19 -7.47 12.56
CA THR A 230 -0.06 -6.64 13.76
C THR A 230 -0.18 -5.15 13.46
N GLY A 231 0.08 -4.74 12.22
CA GLY A 231 0.26 -3.35 11.88
C GLY A 231 1.45 -2.70 12.60
N ARG A 232 2.45 -3.50 12.99
CA ARG A 232 3.66 -3.07 13.70
C ARG A 232 4.87 -3.54 12.93
N SER A 233 5.73 -2.62 12.53
CA SER A 233 7.04 -2.92 11.97
C SER A 233 8.13 -2.49 12.93
N PHE A 234 9.19 -3.29 13.01
CA PHE A 234 10.30 -3.04 13.89
C PHE A 234 11.60 -2.95 13.11
N PHE A 235 12.42 -1.96 13.47
CA PHE A 235 13.80 -1.85 13.00
C PHE A 235 14.75 -2.19 14.12
N PHE A 236 15.80 -2.90 13.78
CA PHE A 236 16.90 -3.17 14.68
C PHE A 236 18.13 -2.39 14.25
N LEU A 237 18.76 -1.70 15.20
CA LEU A 237 20.03 -1.02 15.03
C LEU A 237 21.06 -1.61 15.98
N GLY A 238 21.93 -2.47 15.45
CA GLY A 238 22.89 -3.25 16.21
C GLY A 238 23.90 -2.40 16.97
N GLY A 239 24.34 -1.28 16.41
CA GLY A 239 25.28 -0.37 17.03
C GLY A 239 24.80 0.19 18.37
N ARG A 240 23.51 0.50 18.50
CA ARG A 240 22.89 0.96 19.76
C ARG A 240 22.26 -0.16 20.57
N LYS A 241 22.18 -1.38 20.04
CA LYS A 241 21.41 -2.47 20.64
C LYS A 241 19.97 -2.05 20.95
N ALA A 242 19.36 -1.35 19.99
CA ALA A 242 18.05 -0.75 20.13
C ALA A 242 17.09 -1.26 19.05
N ILE A 243 15.81 -1.30 19.41
CA ILE A 243 14.71 -1.60 18.50
C ILE A 243 13.87 -0.35 18.34
N TYR A 244 13.52 -0.04 17.12
CA TYR A 244 12.59 1.04 16.80
C TYR A 244 11.31 0.43 16.27
N GLU A 245 10.19 0.72 16.91
CA GLU A 245 8.88 0.42 16.38
C GLU A 245 8.44 1.55 15.45
N VAL A 246 8.11 1.20 14.23
CA VAL A 246 7.49 2.12 13.29
C VAL A 246 6.03 1.80 13.22
N CYS A 247 5.21 2.82 13.42
CA CYS A 247 3.80 2.73 13.13
C CYS A 247 3.62 2.31 11.67
N ASP A 248 2.73 1.38 11.46
CA ASP A 248 2.30 1.02 10.12
C ASP A 248 1.78 2.25 9.35
N THR A 249 1.75 2.12 8.04
CA THR A 249 1.22 3.12 7.12
C THR A 249 -0.16 3.63 7.51
N LYS A 250 -1.01 2.82 8.15
CA LYS A 250 -2.33 3.23 8.64
C LYS A 250 -2.27 4.24 9.77
N GLN A 251 -1.35 4.08 10.70
CA GLN A 251 -1.16 5.07 11.76
C GLN A 251 -0.58 6.36 11.21
N TYR A 252 0.33 6.23 10.23
CA TYR A 252 0.83 7.37 9.49
C TYR A 252 -0.28 8.07 8.71
N GLU A 253 -1.16 7.34 8.02
CA GLU A 253 -2.33 7.89 7.36
C GLU A 253 -3.27 8.57 8.34
N GLU A 254 -3.58 7.94 9.46
CA GLU A 254 -4.41 8.53 10.49
C GLU A 254 -3.76 9.78 11.10
N ILE A 255 -2.47 9.76 11.36
CA ILE A 255 -1.69 10.92 11.81
C ILE A 255 -1.59 11.96 10.70
N ALA A 256 -1.31 11.57 9.47
CA ALA A 256 -1.22 12.46 8.32
C ALA A 256 -2.58 13.05 7.93
N LEU A 257 -3.65 12.28 8.01
CA LEU A 257 -5.02 12.77 7.81
C LEU A 257 -5.43 13.77 8.90
N LYS A 258 -4.97 13.58 10.14
CA LYS A 258 -5.21 14.54 11.24
C LYS A 258 -4.37 15.79 11.15
N THR A 259 -3.12 15.59 10.78
CA THR A 259 -2.17 16.65 10.87
C THR A 259 -1.83 17.19 9.51
N GLN A 260 -2.25 16.74 8.36
CA GLN A 260 -1.75 17.28 7.08
C GLN A 260 -0.80 18.48 7.31
N SER A 261 -0.45 18.59 8.56
CA SER A 261 0.49 19.54 9.07
C SER A 261 1.85 19.06 8.61
N LYS A 262 2.66 20.00 8.32
CA LYS A 262 4.10 19.89 8.16
C LYS A 262 4.73 18.99 9.23
N GLU A 263 4.14 18.96 10.43
CA GLU A 263 4.55 18.20 11.61
C GLU A 263 4.41 16.68 11.47
N GLY A 264 3.30 16.17 10.92
CA GLY A 264 3.14 14.71 10.72
C GLY A 264 4.15 14.14 9.73
N THR A 265 4.46 14.89 8.67
CA THR A 265 5.51 14.53 7.72
C THR A 265 6.91 14.65 8.36
N GLU A 266 7.12 15.63 9.24
CA GLU A 266 8.37 15.81 9.97
C GLU A 266 8.62 14.71 11.00
N ILE A 267 7.58 14.17 11.64
CA ILE A 267 7.72 13.05 12.59
C ILE A 267 8.24 11.81 11.89
N TYR A 268 7.61 11.41 10.80
CA TYR A 268 8.05 10.27 10.01
C TYR A 268 9.48 10.47 9.48
N ARG A 269 9.78 11.66 8.97
CA ARG A 269 11.14 12.02 8.53
C ARG A 269 12.16 11.94 9.65
N ASN A 270 11.81 12.39 10.85
CA ASN A 270 12.75 12.39 11.96
C ASN A 270 13.04 10.99 12.49
N VAL A 271 12.05 10.10 12.51
CA VAL A 271 12.27 8.68 12.82
C VAL A 271 13.28 8.08 11.86
N ILE A 272 13.08 8.29 10.56
CA ILE A 272 13.97 7.78 9.53
C ILE A 272 15.32 8.50 9.56
N THR A 273 15.35 9.81 9.77
CA THR A 273 16.58 10.60 9.85
C THR A 273 17.44 10.14 11.02
N TYR A 274 16.83 9.85 12.17
CA TYR A 274 17.56 9.38 13.33
C TYR A 274 18.15 7.97 13.13
N ALA A 275 17.37 7.05 12.59
CA ALA A 275 17.86 5.73 12.19
C ALA A 275 18.96 5.84 11.13
N ARG A 276 18.85 6.82 10.22
CA ARG A 276 19.82 7.12 9.19
C ARG A 276 21.15 7.63 9.76
N GLU A 277 21.13 8.54 10.71
CA GLU A 277 22.38 9.10 11.30
C GLU A 277 23.29 7.99 11.85
N GLU A 278 22.72 7.01 12.53
CA GLU A 278 23.48 5.86 13.04
C GLU A 278 23.97 4.91 11.96
N PHE A 279 23.12 4.68 10.99
CA PHE A 279 23.47 3.83 9.87
C PHE A 279 24.57 4.47 9.02
N ASP A 280 24.48 5.79 8.79
CA ASP A 280 25.49 6.57 8.10
C ASP A 280 26.81 6.66 8.86
N GLU A 281 26.79 6.68 10.19
CA GLU A 281 27.99 6.63 11.01
C GLU A 281 28.79 5.35 10.78
N LYS A 282 28.10 4.21 10.60
CA LYS A 282 28.74 2.90 10.40
C LYS A 282 29.06 2.60 8.95
N PHE A 283 28.15 2.91 8.02
CA PHE A 283 28.21 2.47 6.63
C PHE A 283 28.21 3.63 5.61
N GLY A 284 28.06 4.86 6.06
CA GLY A 284 27.89 6.00 5.16
C GLY A 284 29.20 6.37 4.46
N GLU A 285 29.12 6.62 3.16
CA GLU A 285 30.15 7.28 2.37
C GLU A 285 29.65 8.67 1.96
N VAL A 286 30.42 9.70 2.28
CA VAL A 286 30.08 11.08 1.90
C VAL A 286 30.36 11.31 0.42
N ILE A 287 29.32 11.59 -0.33
CA ILE A 287 29.43 11.95 -1.74
C ILE A 287 29.24 13.47 -1.90
N GLN A 288 30.17 14.08 -2.62
CA GLN A 288 30.07 15.49 -3.01
C GLN A 288 29.25 15.62 -4.30
N SER A 289 28.27 16.49 -4.30
CA SER A 289 27.50 16.86 -5.49
C SER A 289 27.47 18.37 -5.67
N GLN A 290 26.96 18.84 -6.80
CA GLN A 290 26.76 20.28 -7.05
C GLN A 290 25.74 20.91 -6.10
N SER A 291 24.86 20.12 -5.50
CA SER A 291 23.83 20.54 -4.57
C SER A 291 24.23 20.38 -3.09
N GLY A 292 25.43 19.87 -2.80
CA GLY A 292 25.93 19.66 -1.45
C GLY A 292 26.54 18.28 -1.21
N SER A 293 26.87 18.01 0.06
CA SER A 293 27.35 16.70 0.51
C SER A 293 26.18 15.87 1.02
N PHE A 294 26.14 14.60 0.67
CA PHE A 294 25.18 13.65 1.23
C PHE A 294 25.84 12.29 1.45
N SER A 295 25.32 11.53 2.40
CA SER A 295 25.79 10.20 2.73
C SER A 295 25.03 9.14 1.94
N VAL A 296 25.75 8.15 1.42
CA VAL A 296 25.19 6.97 0.75
C VAL A 296 25.72 5.74 1.45
N PRO A 297 24.84 4.82 1.92
CA PRO A 297 25.32 3.64 2.61
C PRO A 297 26.02 2.68 1.66
N ARG A 298 27.20 2.24 2.08
CA ARG A 298 27.91 1.14 1.47
C ARG A 298 27.75 -0.10 2.35
N LEU A 299 26.75 -0.90 2.00
CA LEU A 299 26.45 -2.11 2.75
C LEU A 299 27.40 -3.25 2.40
N PRO A 300 27.86 -4.05 3.39
CA PRO A 300 28.53 -5.30 3.13
C PRO A 300 27.57 -6.30 2.46
N GLU A 301 28.15 -7.30 1.78
CA GLU A 301 27.36 -8.23 0.96
C GLU A 301 26.27 -8.98 1.75
N TYR A 302 26.54 -9.36 3.00
CA TYR A 302 25.54 -10.08 3.80
C TYR A 302 24.28 -9.23 4.06
N LEU A 303 24.41 -7.90 4.19
CA LEU A 303 23.27 -6.99 4.34
C LEU A 303 22.55 -6.72 3.03
N THR A 304 23.27 -6.56 1.91
CA THR A 304 22.63 -6.41 0.59
C THR A 304 21.88 -7.67 0.18
N ARG A 305 22.42 -8.84 0.53
CA ARG A 305 21.74 -10.12 0.35
C ARG A 305 20.47 -10.22 1.19
N TYR A 306 20.54 -9.78 2.44
CA TYR A 306 19.41 -9.77 3.35
C TYR A 306 18.28 -8.82 2.90
N GLU A 307 18.62 -7.64 2.40
CA GLU A 307 17.67 -6.70 1.79
C GLU A 307 17.01 -7.31 0.53
N ARG A 308 17.80 -7.90 -0.36
CA ARG A 308 17.30 -8.59 -1.56
C ARG A 308 16.35 -9.75 -1.20
N ASP A 309 16.72 -10.56 -0.24
CA ASP A 309 15.90 -11.70 0.18
C ASP A 309 14.60 -11.26 0.83
N SER A 310 14.61 -10.14 1.55
CA SER A 310 13.42 -9.49 2.07
C SER A 310 12.49 -9.02 0.94
N PHE A 311 13.04 -8.39 -0.10
CA PHE A 311 12.30 -8.03 -1.30
C PHE A 311 11.71 -9.26 -2.00
N TYR A 312 12.51 -10.33 -2.20
CA TYR A 312 12.02 -11.57 -2.82
C TYR A 312 10.90 -12.20 -1.99
N TYR A 313 11.05 -12.23 -0.67
CA TYR A 313 10.02 -12.76 0.21
C TYR A 313 8.69 -12.01 0.08
N VAL A 314 8.72 -10.69 0.08
CA VAL A 314 7.52 -9.86 -0.10
C VAL A 314 6.87 -10.12 -1.46
N MET A 315 7.67 -10.08 -2.52
CA MET A 315 7.13 -10.23 -3.88
C MET A 315 6.63 -11.64 -4.18
N ASP A 316 7.24 -12.67 -3.60
CA ASP A 316 6.80 -14.06 -3.81
C ASP A 316 5.53 -14.42 -3.04
N ASN A 317 5.26 -13.74 -1.91
CA ASN A 317 4.15 -14.13 -1.04
C ASN A 317 3.01 -13.11 -1.02
N PHE A 318 3.28 -11.83 -1.28
CA PHE A 318 2.30 -10.76 -1.06
C PHE A 318 1.92 -10.02 -2.34
N TYR A 319 2.67 -10.20 -3.43
CA TYR A 319 2.36 -9.60 -4.71
C TYR A 319 1.29 -10.38 -5.47
N GLY A 320 0.16 -9.73 -5.75
CA GLY A 320 -1.04 -10.39 -6.28
C GLY A 320 -1.02 -10.70 -7.77
N LEU A 321 -0.21 -9.99 -8.57
CA LEU A 321 -0.21 -10.14 -10.03
C LEU A 321 0.84 -11.12 -10.56
N GLY A 322 1.56 -11.84 -9.67
CA GLY A 322 2.60 -12.79 -10.09
C GLY A 322 2.11 -13.85 -11.07
N GLU A 323 0.95 -14.45 -10.81
CA GLU A 323 0.34 -15.44 -11.69
C GLU A 323 -0.07 -14.80 -13.04
N THR A 324 -0.67 -13.61 -13.02
CA THR A 324 -1.09 -12.88 -14.22
C THR A 324 0.10 -12.52 -15.10
N LEU A 325 1.24 -12.17 -14.51
CA LEU A 325 2.49 -11.88 -15.21
C LEU A 325 3.30 -13.14 -15.56
N GLY A 326 2.88 -14.30 -15.08
CA GLY A 326 3.46 -15.61 -15.42
C GLY A 326 4.79 -15.89 -14.75
N TYR A 327 5.16 -15.21 -13.66
CA TYR A 327 6.34 -15.58 -12.90
C TYR A 327 5.99 -16.46 -11.67
N LYS A 328 6.91 -17.37 -11.33
CA LYS A 328 6.74 -18.28 -10.19
C LYS A 328 7.43 -17.78 -8.93
N SER A 329 8.47 -16.99 -9.08
CA SER A 329 9.18 -16.32 -8.01
C SER A 329 9.93 -15.11 -8.57
N MET A 330 10.13 -14.10 -7.74
CA MET A 330 10.89 -12.90 -8.10
C MET A 330 12.36 -13.24 -8.38
N ALA A 331 12.94 -14.15 -7.61
CA ALA A 331 14.28 -14.66 -7.86
C ALA A 331 14.42 -15.26 -9.25
N ALA A 332 13.49 -16.15 -9.67
CA ALA A 332 13.52 -16.75 -11.00
C ALA A 332 13.25 -15.72 -12.12
N PHE A 333 12.37 -14.76 -11.86
CA PHE A 333 12.05 -13.69 -12.80
C PHE A 333 13.25 -12.78 -13.08
N LEU A 334 14.06 -12.48 -12.06
CA LEU A 334 15.22 -11.61 -12.16
C LEU A 334 16.54 -12.31 -12.49
N ASN A 335 16.65 -13.63 -12.31
CA ASN A 335 17.90 -14.41 -12.42
C ASN A 335 18.72 -14.18 -13.70
N ASN A 336 18.06 -13.81 -14.81
CA ASN A 336 18.73 -13.56 -16.07
C ASN A 336 18.82 -12.04 -16.38
N THR A 337 18.64 -11.20 -15.38
CA THR A 337 18.73 -9.76 -15.52
C THR A 337 19.92 -9.21 -14.73
N VAL A 338 20.43 -8.08 -15.16
CA VAL A 338 21.49 -7.36 -14.43
C VAL A 338 20.98 -6.81 -13.06
N TYR A 339 19.69 -6.83 -12.84
CA TYR A 339 19.10 -6.28 -11.60
C TYR A 339 19.37 -7.16 -10.40
N ALA A 340 19.32 -8.48 -10.54
CA ALA A 340 19.61 -9.41 -9.45
C ALA A 340 21.04 -9.22 -8.89
N GLU A 341 22.02 -9.03 -9.79
CA GLU A 341 23.41 -8.74 -9.41
C GLU A 341 23.55 -7.35 -8.79
N ARG A 342 22.91 -6.33 -9.40
CA ARG A 342 22.98 -4.95 -8.91
C ARG A 342 22.31 -4.75 -7.57
N MET A 343 21.32 -5.55 -7.20
CA MET A 343 20.73 -5.56 -5.87
C MET A 343 21.73 -5.96 -4.78
N LEU A 344 22.79 -6.68 -5.13
CA LEU A 344 23.88 -7.06 -4.21
C LEU A 344 25.03 -6.03 -4.19
N SER A 345 24.94 -4.95 -4.95
CA SER A 345 25.97 -3.91 -4.96
C SER A 345 26.14 -3.29 -3.58
N SER A 346 27.38 -3.05 -3.17
CA SER A 346 27.66 -2.25 -1.97
C SER A 346 27.19 -0.79 -2.13
N ASP A 347 27.09 -0.28 -3.37
CA ASP A 347 26.67 1.09 -3.68
C ASP A 347 25.16 1.23 -3.59
N GLY A 348 24.67 2.07 -2.65
CA GLY A 348 23.24 2.32 -2.42
C GLY A 348 22.49 2.87 -3.62
N LYS A 349 23.14 3.68 -4.47
CA LYS A 349 22.53 4.20 -5.71
C LYS A 349 22.28 3.09 -6.72
N VAL A 350 23.25 2.20 -6.88
CA VAL A 350 23.13 1.05 -7.79
C VAL A 350 22.02 0.12 -7.31
N ARG A 351 21.95 -0.14 -5.99
CA ARG A 351 20.89 -0.96 -5.41
C ARG A 351 19.51 -0.35 -5.57
N ALA A 352 19.32 0.91 -5.17
CA ALA A 352 18.02 1.60 -5.28
C ALA A 352 17.52 1.62 -6.74
N ALA A 353 18.43 1.91 -7.70
CA ALA A 353 18.10 1.83 -9.10
C ALA A 353 17.67 0.43 -9.54
N ALA A 354 18.35 -0.62 -9.04
CA ALA A 354 18.00 -2.01 -9.37
C ALA A 354 16.60 -2.39 -8.85
N TYR A 355 16.25 -2.03 -7.62
CA TYR A 355 14.91 -2.26 -7.06
C TYR A 355 13.83 -1.48 -7.82
N SER A 356 14.08 -0.20 -8.13
CA SER A 356 13.14 0.62 -8.91
C SER A 356 12.91 0.05 -10.30
N TYR A 357 13.97 -0.40 -10.99
CA TYR A 357 13.83 -1.04 -12.30
C TYR A 357 13.13 -2.40 -12.22
N ALA A 358 13.42 -3.20 -11.18
CA ALA A 358 12.72 -4.47 -10.96
C ALA A 358 11.21 -4.28 -10.79
N CYS A 359 10.79 -3.24 -10.07
CA CYS A 359 9.38 -2.87 -9.98
C CYS A 359 8.84 -2.39 -11.33
N SER A 360 9.59 -1.56 -12.06
CA SER A 360 9.16 -0.99 -13.35
C SER A 360 8.92 -2.05 -14.44
N ILE A 361 9.72 -3.13 -14.49
CA ILE A 361 9.54 -4.19 -15.50
C ILE A 361 8.29 -5.04 -15.26
N LEU A 362 7.68 -4.97 -14.08
CA LEU A 362 6.39 -5.60 -13.81
C LEU A 362 5.24 -4.89 -14.52
N ASN A 363 5.45 -3.65 -14.97
CA ASN A 363 4.43 -2.82 -15.62
C ASN A 363 3.14 -2.71 -14.79
N ASP A 364 3.28 -2.67 -13.48
CA ASP A 364 2.21 -2.53 -12.51
C ASP A 364 2.31 -1.16 -11.82
N ASN A 365 1.31 -0.32 -12.03
CA ASN A 365 1.31 1.05 -11.51
C ASN A 365 1.10 1.16 -9.98
N HIS A 366 0.74 0.07 -9.30
CA HIS A 366 0.71 0.01 -7.85
C HIS A 366 2.05 -0.42 -7.25
N THR A 367 2.93 -1.06 -8.06
CA THR A 367 4.19 -1.60 -7.54
C THR A 367 5.33 -0.62 -7.74
N LEU A 368 5.84 -0.13 -6.62
CA LEU A 368 6.92 0.84 -6.63
C LEU A 368 7.82 0.67 -5.41
N PHE A 369 9.11 0.88 -5.64
CA PHE A 369 10.08 0.99 -4.58
C PHE A 369 10.15 2.46 -4.14
N GLN A 370 9.66 2.74 -2.96
CA GLN A 370 9.78 4.06 -2.34
C GLN A 370 10.94 4.02 -1.36
N GLY A 371 12.02 4.60 -1.77
CA GLY A 371 13.10 4.81 -0.85
C GLY A 371 12.84 6.03 0.02
N THR A 372 12.12 5.91 1.10
CA THR A 372 12.19 6.89 2.19
C THR A 372 13.29 6.51 3.17
N GLY A 373 13.95 5.37 2.90
CA GLY A 373 15.05 4.88 3.69
C GLY A 373 16.37 5.58 3.42
N VAL A 374 17.39 5.05 4.03
CA VAL A 374 18.78 5.54 4.01
C VAL A 374 19.34 5.78 2.60
N ALA A 375 18.74 5.18 1.57
CA ALA A 375 19.21 5.30 0.18
C ALA A 375 18.49 6.38 -0.66
N ASP A 376 17.33 6.89 -0.28
CA ASP A 376 16.44 7.58 -1.21
C ASP A 376 16.81 9.04 -1.49
N GLU A 377 17.07 9.83 -0.47
CA GLU A 377 17.45 11.22 -0.67
C GLU A 377 18.76 11.37 -1.44
N ALA A 378 19.62 10.34 -1.40
CA ALA A 378 20.89 10.33 -2.10
C ALA A 378 20.75 9.96 -3.58
N THR A 379 19.71 9.24 -3.97
CA THR A 379 19.62 8.69 -5.34
C THR A 379 18.76 9.55 -6.27
N GLY A 380 17.82 10.33 -5.76
CA GLY A 380 16.87 11.08 -6.58
C GLY A 380 16.03 10.18 -7.51
N ILE A 381 16.04 8.88 -7.27
CA ILE A 381 15.28 7.90 -8.06
C ILE A 381 13.90 7.78 -7.41
N GLY A 382 13.07 8.77 -7.63
CA GLY A 382 11.63 8.60 -7.49
C GLY A 382 11.15 7.60 -8.54
N GLY A 383 10.37 6.60 -8.15
CA GLY A 383 9.88 5.60 -9.08
C GLY A 383 9.04 6.24 -10.19
N THR A 384 9.63 6.42 -11.35
CA THR A 384 8.87 6.73 -12.56
C THR A 384 8.35 5.42 -13.12
N HIS A 385 7.05 5.20 -12.98
CA HIS A 385 6.39 4.09 -13.66
C HIS A 385 6.30 4.38 -15.14
N TYR A 386 7.01 3.61 -15.93
CA TYR A 386 6.84 3.59 -17.37
C TYR A 386 5.71 2.62 -17.70
N ASP A 387 4.54 3.15 -18.03
CA ASP A 387 3.44 2.32 -18.52
C ASP A 387 3.67 1.96 -19.99
N GLN A 388 4.09 0.72 -20.21
CA GLN A 388 4.35 0.19 -21.56
C GLN A 388 3.11 0.15 -22.42
N THR A 389 1.92 0.00 -21.82
CA THR A 389 0.65 -0.07 -22.55
C THR A 389 0.26 1.27 -23.16
N LEU A 390 0.71 2.36 -22.57
CA LEU A 390 0.47 3.73 -23.02
C LEU A 390 1.60 4.26 -23.91
N GLY A 391 2.71 3.53 -24.05
CA GLY A 391 3.86 3.99 -24.78
C GLY A 391 4.52 5.24 -24.16
N GLY A 392 4.27 5.51 -22.88
CA GLY A 392 4.75 6.70 -22.20
C GLY A 392 4.46 6.71 -20.69
N ASP A 393 4.94 7.76 -20.04
CA ASP A 393 4.75 8.01 -18.63
C ASP A 393 3.30 8.43 -18.33
N ARG A 394 2.66 7.81 -17.33
CA ARG A 394 1.32 8.20 -16.85
C ARG A 394 1.23 9.67 -16.46
N THR A 395 2.29 10.23 -15.87
CA THR A 395 2.38 11.66 -15.55
C THR A 395 2.25 12.54 -16.80
N THR A 396 2.83 12.12 -17.91
CA THR A 396 2.69 12.82 -19.18
C THR A 396 1.25 12.77 -19.69
N LEU A 397 0.60 11.63 -19.63
CA LEU A 397 -0.81 11.49 -20.00
C LEU A 397 -1.71 12.38 -19.14
N GLN A 398 -1.54 12.32 -17.82
CA GLN A 398 -2.27 13.20 -16.89
C GLN A 398 -2.12 14.67 -17.24
N ARG A 399 -0.88 15.11 -17.48
CA ARG A 399 -0.57 16.50 -17.85
C ARG A 399 -1.27 16.93 -19.14
N ILE A 400 -1.29 16.04 -20.15
CA ILE A 400 -1.98 16.31 -21.42
C ILE A 400 -3.49 16.43 -21.20
N LEU A 401 -4.12 15.47 -20.54
CA LEU A 401 -5.56 15.48 -20.25
C LEU A 401 -5.95 16.69 -19.41
N LYS A 402 -5.17 16.98 -18.37
CA LYS A 402 -5.38 18.15 -17.52
C LYS A 402 -5.28 19.46 -18.31
N ALA A 403 -4.27 19.63 -19.17
CA ALA A 403 -4.12 20.82 -19.99
C ALA A 403 -5.30 20.99 -20.98
N GLN A 404 -5.82 19.90 -21.56
CA GLN A 404 -7.00 19.95 -22.43
C GLN A 404 -8.26 20.37 -21.63
N ARG A 405 -8.47 19.84 -20.45
CA ARG A 405 -9.59 20.20 -19.56
C ARG A 405 -9.51 21.66 -19.14
N ASP A 406 -8.35 22.07 -18.64
CA ASP A 406 -8.12 23.43 -18.15
C ASP A 406 -8.33 24.49 -19.27
N ALA A 407 -7.97 24.15 -20.51
CA ALA A 407 -8.21 25.04 -21.67
C ALA A 407 -9.72 25.24 -21.99
N VAL A 408 -10.55 24.23 -21.74
CA VAL A 408 -12.01 24.36 -21.88
C VAL A 408 -12.59 25.14 -20.71
N LEU A 409 -12.23 24.78 -19.48
CA LEU A 409 -12.73 25.40 -18.26
C LEU A 409 -12.41 26.90 -18.18
N ALA A 410 -11.20 27.29 -18.61
CA ALA A 410 -10.79 28.70 -18.67
C ALA A 410 -11.69 29.56 -19.59
N LYS A 411 -12.19 28.98 -20.70
CA LYS A 411 -13.14 29.68 -21.59
C LYS A 411 -14.51 29.83 -20.98
N GLU A 412 -14.92 28.87 -20.15
CA GLU A 412 -16.21 28.85 -19.49
C GLU A 412 -16.23 29.60 -18.15
N GLY A 413 -15.03 29.94 -17.61
CA GLY A 413 -14.88 30.52 -16.28
C GLY A 413 -15.35 29.58 -15.17
N LYS A 414 -15.05 28.27 -15.31
CA LYS A 414 -15.50 27.19 -14.44
C LYS A 414 -14.34 26.46 -13.79
N GLU A 415 -14.63 25.86 -12.63
CA GLU A 415 -13.75 24.88 -11.98
C GLU A 415 -14.10 23.44 -12.43
N ALA A 416 -13.14 22.52 -12.37
CA ALA A 416 -13.31 21.14 -12.83
C ALA A 416 -14.46 20.41 -12.11
N THR A 417 -14.60 20.64 -10.81
CA THR A 417 -15.61 20.00 -9.96
C THR A 417 -16.99 20.65 -10.05
N GLU A 418 -17.14 21.79 -10.75
CA GLU A 418 -18.43 22.43 -10.93
C GLU A 418 -19.27 21.75 -11.99
N VAL A 419 -20.58 21.68 -11.74
CA VAL A 419 -21.53 21.11 -12.72
C VAL A 419 -21.67 22.03 -13.93
N ARG A 420 -21.51 21.44 -15.12
CA ARG A 420 -21.74 22.07 -16.43
C ARG A 420 -22.92 21.40 -17.10
N TYR A 421 -23.56 22.07 -18.04
CA TYR A 421 -24.76 21.57 -18.70
C TYR A 421 -24.64 21.72 -20.22
N SER A 422 -25.26 20.79 -20.97
CA SER A 422 -25.46 20.94 -22.40
C SER A 422 -26.37 22.14 -22.71
N ASP A 423 -26.30 22.67 -23.93
CA ASP A 423 -27.09 23.83 -24.35
C ASP A 423 -28.60 23.59 -24.28
N ASP A 424 -29.04 22.34 -24.48
CA ASP A 424 -30.43 21.93 -24.31
C ASP A 424 -30.86 21.68 -22.85
N GLY A 425 -29.90 21.76 -21.92
CA GLY A 425 -30.09 21.56 -20.49
C GLY A 425 -30.39 20.12 -20.05
N LYS A 426 -30.31 19.13 -20.95
CA LYS A 426 -30.67 17.74 -20.67
C LYS A 426 -29.55 16.89 -20.10
N VAL A 427 -28.31 17.30 -20.30
CA VAL A 427 -27.11 16.59 -19.84
C VAL A 427 -26.37 17.47 -18.85
N ALA A 428 -26.11 16.92 -17.67
CA ALA A 428 -25.19 17.48 -16.69
C ALA A 428 -23.85 16.78 -16.77
N TYR A 429 -22.76 17.48 -16.44
CA TYR A 429 -21.39 16.98 -16.51
C TYR A 429 -20.57 17.58 -15.36
N PHE A 430 -19.79 16.77 -14.66
CA PHE A 430 -18.79 17.21 -13.69
C PHE A 430 -17.62 16.22 -13.63
N SER A 431 -16.44 16.71 -13.21
CA SER A 431 -15.22 15.93 -13.11
C SER A 431 -14.82 15.71 -11.64
N PHE A 432 -14.10 14.60 -11.38
CA PHE A 432 -13.39 14.36 -10.14
C PHE A 432 -12.10 13.59 -10.43
N ASP A 433 -11.03 13.88 -9.69
CA ASP A 433 -9.69 13.43 -10.05
C ASP A 433 -9.14 12.33 -9.12
N GLU A 434 -9.81 12.08 -7.98
CA GLU A 434 -9.40 11.05 -7.02
C GLU A 434 -10.57 10.61 -6.13
N PHE A 435 -10.43 9.44 -5.52
CA PHE A 435 -11.32 8.95 -4.46
C PHE A 435 -10.77 9.41 -3.11
N ALA A 436 -10.88 10.72 -2.83
CA ALA A 436 -10.36 11.33 -1.63
C ALA A 436 -11.31 11.20 -0.44
N GLY A 437 -10.76 10.93 0.74
CA GLY A 437 -11.48 10.98 2.00
C GLY A 437 -11.54 12.38 2.61
N VAL A 438 -12.05 12.49 3.82
CA VAL A 438 -12.08 13.73 4.59
C VAL A 438 -10.64 14.18 4.88
N LYS A 439 -10.32 15.40 4.47
CA LYS A 439 -9.09 16.09 4.89
C LYS A 439 -9.37 16.99 6.08
N TYR A 440 -8.40 17.18 6.95
CA TYR A 440 -8.51 18.05 8.11
C TYR A 440 -8.10 19.49 7.77
N ASP A 441 -8.82 20.47 8.33
CA ASP A 441 -8.42 21.88 8.24
C ASP A 441 -7.25 22.12 9.21
N GLU A 442 -6.10 22.45 8.64
CA GLU A 442 -4.85 22.70 9.37
C GLU A 442 -4.97 23.88 10.37
N THR A 443 -5.91 24.82 10.13
CA THR A 443 -6.04 26.04 10.95
C THR A 443 -7.00 25.86 12.12
N GLU A 444 -7.99 24.96 12.02
CA GLU A 444 -9.04 24.82 13.02
C GLU A 444 -8.99 23.50 13.80
N GLY A 445 -8.16 22.52 13.40
CA GLY A 445 -8.11 21.18 14.01
C GLY A 445 -9.44 20.45 13.96
N LYS A 446 -10.30 20.83 13.03
CA LYS A 446 -11.57 20.18 12.73
C LYS A 446 -11.46 19.51 11.37
N PRO A 447 -12.33 18.52 11.05
CA PRO A 447 -12.47 18.11 9.67
C PRO A 447 -12.58 19.36 8.82
N ALA A 448 -11.67 19.56 7.88
CA ALA A 448 -11.69 20.67 6.95
C ALA A 448 -13.11 20.77 6.48
N SER A 449 -13.70 21.98 6.63
CA SER A 449 -15.11 22.19 6.35
C SER A 449 -15.47 21.29 5.20
N ILE A 450 -16.09 20.24 5.56
CA ILE A 450 -16.66 19.09 4.87
C ILE A 450 -16.63 19.12 3.31
N ASN A 451 -16.11 20.14 2.66
CA ASN A 451 -16.62 20.56 1.37
C ASN A 451 -15.67 20.58 0.18
N LYS A 452 -14.36 20.51 0.33
CA LYS A 452 -13.52 20.65 -0.86
C LYS A 452 -12.92 19.34 -1.36
N ASP A 453 -12.62 18.43 -0.47
CA ASP A 453 -11.76 17.31 -0.78
C ASP A 453 -12.35 15.92 -0.51
N ASP A 454 -13.56 15.81 0.05
CA ASP A 454 -14.25 14.53 0.18
C ASP A 454 -15.09 14.24 -1.07
N THR A 455 -14.74 13.17 -1.77
CA THR A 455 -15.37 12.79 -3.03
C THR A 455 -16.85 12.46 -2.87
N TYR A 456 -17.25 11.79 -1.77
CA TYR A 456 -18.64 11.50 -1.50
C TYR A 456 -19.47 12.78 -1.36
N LEU A 457 -18.99 13.75 -0.58
CA LEU A 457 -19.67 15.01 -0.36
C LEU A 457 -19.71 15.89 -1.63
N LEU A 458 -18.65 15.84 -2.46
CA LEU A 458 -18.64 16.46 -3.78
C LEU A 458 -19.75 15.91 -4.67
N PHE A 459 -19.87 14.58 -4.76
CA PHE A 459 -20.91 13.92 -5.54
C PHE A 459 -22.30 14.25 -5.02
N LEU A 460 -22.50 14.15 -3.71
CA LEU A 460 -23.77 14.46 -3.08
C LEU A 460 -24.22 15.90 -3.34
N LYS A 461 -23.32 16.87 -3.20
CA LYS A 461 -23.56 18.28 -3.53
C LYS A 461 -23.96 18.46 -5.00
N ASN A 462 -23.19 17.88 -5.92
CA ASN A 462 -23.43 18.02 -7.35
C ASN A 462 -24.72 17.33 -7.78
N LEU A 463 -25.00 16.12 -7.33
CA LEU A 463 -26.21 15.39 -7.67
C LEU A 463 -27.47 16.07 -7.11
N LYS A 464 -27.44 16.61 -5.90
CA LYS A 464 -28.53 17.44 -5.35
C LYS A 464 -28.75 18.71 -6.18
N ALA A 465 -27.69 19.38 -6.61
CA ALA A 465 -27.78 20.56 -7.48
C ALA A 465 -28.37 20.24 -8.87
N ILE A 466 -27.98 19.10 -9.43
CA ILE A 466 -28.53 18.60 -10.70
C ILE A 466 -30.01 18.24 -10.54
N GLN A 467 -30.40 17.56 -9.46
CA GLN A 467 -31.78 17.18 -9.18
C GLN A 467 -32.69 18.41 -9.03
N ALA A 468 -32.21 19.50 -8.45
CA ALA A 468 -32.94 20.74 -8.34
C ALA A 468 -33.15 21.46 -9.68
N LYS A 469 -32.42 21.08 -10.74
CA LYS A 469 -32.57 21.70 -12.07
C LYS A 469 -33.53 20.88 -12.95
N THR A 470 -34.64 21.48 -13.31
CA THR A 470 -35.64 20.84 -14.15
C THR A 470 -35.12 20.52 -15.54
N GLY A 471 -35.43 19.33 -16.04
CA GLY A 471 -35.17 18.89 -17.42
C GLY A 471 -33.89 18.14 -17.64
N VAL A 472 -33.05 17.97 -16.62
CA VAL A 472 -31.85 17.10 -16.72
C VAL A 472 -32.29 15.64 -16.71
N GLU A 473 -31.83 14.87 -17.69
CA GLU A 473 -32.16 13.46 -17.87
C GLU A 473 -30.93 12.55 -17.68
N LYS A 474 -29.74 13.08 -17.98
CA LYS A 474 -28.48 12.32 -18.03
C LYS A 474 -27.39 13.04 -17.26
N VAL A 475 -26.55 12.26 -16.58
CA VAL A 475 -25.38 12.77 -15.85
C VAL A 475 -24.13 12.07 -16.37
N VAL A 476 -23.17 12.88 -16.79
CA VAL A 476 -21.82 12.40 -17.19
C VAL A 476 -20.86 12.71 -16.05
N ILE A 477 -20.22 11.68 -15.55
CA ILE A 477 -19.19 11.73 -14.53
C ILE A 477 -17.85 11.54 -15.23
N ASP A 478 -17.03 12.58 -15.23
CA ASP A 478 -15.71 12.55 -15.86
C ASP A 478 -14.66 12.01 -14.90
N ASP A 479 -14.18 10.83 -15.22
CA ASP A 479 -13.18 10.04 -14.50
C ASP A 479 -11.84 9.98 -15.27
N THR A 480 -11.68 10.81 -16.33
CA THR A 480 -10.54 10.70 -17.27
C THR A 480 -9.18 10.98 -16.65
N ILE A 481 -9.10 11.73 -15.57
CA ILE A 481 -7.85 12.11 -14.88
C ILE A 481 -7.78 11.45 -13.48
N ASN A 482 -8.58 10.45 -13.22
CA ASN A 482 -8.68 9.82 -11.91
C ASN A 482 -7.72 8.63 -11.79
N GLY A 483 -6.73 8.76 -10.91
CA GLY A 483 -5.76 7.70 -10.63
C GLY A 483 -6.20 6.68 -9.58
N GLY A 484 -7.39 6.84 -8.99
CA GLY A 484 -7.91 5.96 -7.94
C GLY A 484 -8.01 6.63 -6.57
N GLY A 485 -7.78 5.88 -5.51
CA GLY A 485 -7.85 6.31 -4.12
C GLY A 485 -8.61 5.35 -3.20
N TYR A 486 -9.33 5.87 -2.22
CA TYR A 486 -9.96 5.06 -1.18
C TYR A 486 -11.15 4.22 -1.66
N VAL A 487 -11.10 2.90 -1.42
CA VAL A 487 -12.21 1.96 -1.72
C VAL A 487 -13.48 2.34 -0.94
N ALA A 488 -13.36 2.89 0.26
CA ALA A 488 -14.51 3.38 1.01
C ALA A 488 -15.29 4.49 0.26
N GLN A 489 -14.59 5.35 -0.48
CA GLN A 489 -15.24 6.34 -1.33
C GLN A 489 -15.88 5.67 -2.56
N LEU A 490 -15.20 4.71 -3.20
CA LEU A 490 -15.75 3.94 -4.31
C LEU A 490 -17.13 3.35 -3.97
N VAL A 491 -17.23 2.65 -2.84
CA VAL A 491 -18.51 2.01 -2.45
C VAL A 491 -19.60 3.03 -2.13
N LYS A 492 -19.25 4.20 -1.56
CA LYS A 492 -20.20 5.29 -1.34
C LYS A 492 -20.75 5.85 -2.65
N LEU A 493 -19.87 6.06 -3.65
CA LEU A 493 -20.33 6.56 -4.95
C LEU A 493 -21.26 5.57 -5.66
N LEU A 494 -20.95 4.28 -5.61
CA LEU A 494 -21.83 3.25 -6.17
C LEU A 494 -23.22 3.27 -5.49
N CYS A 495 -23.29 3.46 -4.19
CA CYS A 495 -24.56 3.64 -3.48
C CYS A 495 -25.36 4.83 -4.03
N LEU A 496 -24.71 6.00 -4.23
CA LEU A 496 -25.40 7.19 -4.77
C LEU A 496 -26.01 6.98 -6.15
N LEU A 497 -25.36 6.16 -6.99
CA LEU A 497 -25.84 5.83 -8.34
C LEU A 497 -26.89 4.72 -8.33
N SER A 498 -27.05 3.98 -7.24
CA SER A 498 -28.03 2.90 -7.12
C SER A 498 -29.46 3.44 -6.96
N LYS A 499 -30.46 2.56 -7.11
CA LYS A 499 -31.89 2.89 -6.96
C LYS A 499 -32.39 2.72 -5.53
N ASP A 500 -31.70 1.92 -4.73
CA ASP A 500 -32.14 1.40 -3.44
C ASP A 500 -31.16 1.69 -2.31
N ASN A 501 -30.24 2.65 -2.51
CA ASN A 501 -29.18 2.98 -1.56
C ASN A 501 -28.38 1.72 -1.18
N SER A 502 -27.94 0.96 -2.15
CA SER A 502 -27.09 -0.20 -1.89
C SER A 502 -26.01 -0.38 -2.95
N SER A 503 -24.85 -0.85 -2.51
CA SER A 503 -23.80 -1.33 -3.40
C SER A 503 -23.22 -2.64 -2.83
N THR A 504 -22.66 -3.46 -3.71
CA THR A 504 -21.93 -4.65 -3.32
C THR A 504 -20.67 -4.72 -4.15
N ILE A 505 -19.52 -4.78 -3.53
CA ILE A 505 -18.28 -5.12 -4.22
C ILE A 505 -17.82 -6.51 -3.80
N TYR A 506 -17.20 -7.23 -4.71
CA TYR A 506 -16.61 -8.53 -4.42
C TYR A 506 -15.09 -8.41 -4.43
N TYR A 507 -14.46 -9.22 -3.60
CA TYR A 507 -13.01 -9.34 -3.59
C TYR A 507 -12.58 -10.80 -3.48
N ARG A 508 -11.43 -11.12 -4.06
CA ARG A 508 -10.76 -12.40 -3.90
C ARG A 508 -9.43 -12.18 -3.20
N ASN A 509 -9.13 -12.97 -2.20
CA ASN A 509 -7.79 -13.06 -1.66
C ASN A 509 -7.00 -14.16 -2.40
N GLY A 510 -5.99 -13.76 -3.17
CA GLY A 510 -5.15 -14.69 -3.94
C GLY A 510 -4.28 -15.60 -3.07
N GLU A 511 -4.00 -15.23 -1.80
CA GLU A 511 -3.16 -16.03 -0.91
C GLU A 511 -3.81 -17.37 -0.53
N ASN A 512 -5.12 -17.41 -0.39
CA ASN A 512 -5.87 -18.62 -0.04
C ASN A 512 -7.10 -18.89 -0.93
N ASN A 513 -7.27 -18.11 -1.99
CA ASN A 513 -8.40 -18.20 -2.92
C ASN A 513 -9.78 -18.03 -2.25
N SER A 514 -9.83 -17.36 -1.11
CA SER A 514 -11.11 -16.99 -0.51
C SER A 514 -11.78 -15.86 -1.29
N VAL A 515 -13.12 -15.84 -1.26
CA VAL A 515 -13.93 -14.81 -1.90
C VAL A 515 -14.87 -14.21 -0.86
N GLY A 516 -14.86 -12.89 -0.78
CA GLY A 516 -15.74 -12.15 0.10
C GLY A 516 -16.51 -11.05 -0.63
N PHE A 517 -17.36 -10.39 0.11
CA PHE A 517 -18.10 -9.22 -0.36
C PHE A 517 -18.16 -8.14 0.70
N LEU A 518 -18.31 -6.92 0.25
CA LEU A 518 -18.63 -5.75 1.04
C LEU A 518 -19.91 -5.13 0.52
N ARG A 519 -20.97 -5.17 1.34
CA ARG A 519 -22.26 -4.52 1.04
C ARG A 519 -22.37 -3.24 1.82
N SER A 520 -22.81 -2.17 1.16
CA SER A 520 -22.81 -0.83 1.75
C SER A 520 -24.11 -0.09 1.52
N LYS A 521 -24.43 0.84 2.43
CA LYS A 521 -25.46 1.87 2.32
C LYS A 521 -24.89 3.19 2.81
N VAL A 522 -25.43 4.32 2.37
CA VAL A 522 -24.92 5.65 2.70
C VAL A 522 -26.00 6.56 3.29
N ASP A 523 -25.56 7.49 4.14
CA ASP A 523 -26.37 8.56 4.72
C ASP A 523 -26.43 9.74 3.73
N VAL A 524 -27.52 9.84 2.97
CA VAL A 524 -27.67 10.81 1.87
C VAL A 524 -28.11 12.18 2.38
N ASP A 525 -28.92 12.25 3.44
CA ASP A 525 -29.39 13.51 4.00
C ASP A 525 -28.46 14.08 5.07
N LEU A 526 -27.45 13.31 5.49
CA LEU A 526 -26.40 13.67 6.46
C LEU A 526 -26.95 13.90 7.88
N ASP A 527 -27.99 13.17 8.26
CA ASP A 527 -28.59 13.26 9.61
C ASP A 527 -27.90 12.33 10.64
N GLY A 528 -26.93 11.53 10.20
CA GLY A 528 -26.18 10.57 11.02
C GLY A 528 -26.87 9.21 11.17
N LYS A 529 -27.93 8.95 10.40
CA LYS A 529 -28.61 7.66 10.34
C LYS A 529 -28.67 7.20 8.88
N ILE A 530 -28.90 5.92 8.71
CA ILE A 530 -29.09 5.33 7.38
C ILE A 530 -30.44 4.60 7.38
N ASP A 531 -31.44 5.23 6.75
CA ASP A 531 -32.80 4.75 6.74
C ASP A 531 -33.53 4.99 5.40
N GLU A 532 -34.88 4.96 5.42
CA GLU A 532 -35.68 5.12 4.19
C GLU A 532 -35.72 6.57 3.64
N ALA A 533 -35.26 7.56 4.42
CA ALA A 533 -35.13 8.95 3.98
C ALA A 533 -33.95 9.13 3.01
N ASP A 534 -32.95 8.28 3.09
CA ASP A 534 -31.74 8.31 2.26
C ASP A 534 -32.02 7.91 0.81
N LYS A 535 -32.66 8.78 0.07
CA LYS A 535 -32.95 8.57 -1.35
C LYS A 535 -31.75 8.89 -2.21
N THR A 536 -31.34 7.92 -3.00
CA THR A 536 -30.25 8.00 -3.97
C THR A 536 -30.76 8.43 -5.36
N PHE A 537 -29.85 8.65 -6.30
CA PHE A 537 -30.15 9.32 -7.58
C PHE A 537 -30.36 8.36 -8.75
N GLY A 538 -30.29 7.03 -8.54
CA GLY A 538 -30.41 6.03 -9.59
C GLY A 538 -31.78 5.94 -10.26
N ASN A 539 -32.83 6.49 -9.62
CA ASN A 539 -34.17 6.61 -10.22
C ASN A 539 -34.36 7.91 -11.00
N ASP A 540 -33.54 8.93 -10.75
CA ASP A 540 -33.72 10.27 -11.33
C ASP A 540 -32.96 10.44 -12.64
N PHE A 541 -31.80 9.79 -12.78
CA PHE A 541 -30.88 10.02 -13.89
C PHE A 541 -30.38 8.74 -14.54
N LYS A 542 -30.01 8.88 -15.82
CA LYS A 542 -29.13 7.90 -16.51
C LYS A 542 -27.69 8.35 -16.38
N PHE A 543 -26.85 7.52 -15.77
CA PHE A 543 -25.44 7.82 -15.57
C PHE A 543 -24.56 7.31 -16.68
N TYR A 544 -23.53 8.10 -17.00
CA TYR A 544 -22.43 7.76 -17.90
C TYR A 544 -21.12 8.09 -17.22
N ILE A 545 -20.15 7.19 -17.26
CA ILE A 545 -18.81 7.42 -16.71
C ILE A 545 -17.84 7.51 -17.87
N LEU A 546 -17.19 8.67 -17.98
CA LEU A 546 -16.23 8.97 -19.03
C LEU A 546 -14.83 8.59 -18.57
N THR A 547 -14.22 7.59 -19.21
CA THR A 547 -12.93 7.02 -18.84
C THR A 547 -11.83 7.33 -19.84
N SER A 548 -10.59 7.27 -19.39
CA SER A 548 -9.37 7.30 -20.20
C SER A 548 -8.39 6.21 -19.72
N PRO A 549 -7.27 5.98 -20.43
CA PRO A 549 -6.22 5.09 -19.92
C PRO A 549 -5.59 5.54 -18.60
N TYR A 550 -5.81 6.78 -18.16
CA TYR A 550 -5.39 7.26 -16.84
C TYR A 550 -6.35 6.82 -15.72
N SER A 551 -7.62 6.52 -16.02
CA SER A 551 -8.58 5.99 -15.04
C SER A 551 -8.09 4.64 -14.51
N PHE A 552 -7.56 4.61 -13.28
CA PHE A 552 -6.80 3.48 -12.76
C PHE A 552 -7.22 3.14 -11.32
N SER A 553 -7.00 1.92 -10.85
CA SER A 553 -7.32 1.49 -9.48
C SER A 553 -8.82 1.71 -9.18
N CYS A 554 -9.22 2.47 -8.14
CA CYS A 554 -10.62 2.82 -7.92
C CYS A 554 -11.25 3.57 -9.12
N GLY A 555 -10.47 4.37 -9.89
CA GLY A 555 -10.92 5.00 -11.13
C GLY A 555 -11.23 4.00 -12.26
N ASN A 556 -10.65 2.80 -12.20
CA ASN A 556 -11.02 1.67 -13.07
C ASN A 556 -12.15 0.83 -12.46
N ALA A 557 -12.11 0.55 -11.16
CA ALA A 557 -13.09 -0.29 -10.49
C ALA A 557 -14.49 0.37 -10.46
N PHE A 558 -14.56 1.69 -10.31
CA PHE A 558 -15.82 2.45 -10.29
C PHE A 558 -16.67 2.27 -11.56
N PRO A 559 -16.15 2.57 -12.77
CA PRO A 559 -16.89 2.32 -14.00
C PRO A 559 -17.23 0.85 -14.19
N LYS A 560 -16.34 -0.08 -13.84
CA LYS A 560 -16.57 -1.52 -13.96
C LYS A 560 -17.74 -1.99 -13.09
N TYR A 561 -17.72 -1.70 -11.81
CA TYR A 561 -18.84 -2.05 -10.93
C TYR A 561 -20.14 -1.35 -11.34
N ALA A 562 -20.05 -0.07 -11.74
CA ALA A 562 -21.23 0.66 -12.17
C ALA A 562 -21.88 0.05 -13.43
N GLU A 563 -21.09 -0.45 -14.39
CA GLU A 563 -21.59 -1.14 -15.57
C GLU A 563 -22.13 -2.53 -15.22
N ASP A 564 -21.38 -3.34 -14.48
CA ASP A 564 -21.75 -4.71 -14.12
C ASP A 564 -23.04 -4.77 -13.29
N PHE A 565 -23.32 -3.73 -12.50
CA PHE A 565 -24.57 -3.60 -11.73
C PHE A 565 -25.66 -2.78 -12.45
N GLY A 566 -25.41 -2.36 -13.68
CA GLY A 566 -26.37 -1.59 -14.47
C GLY A 566 -26.67 -0.19 -13.93
N LEU A 567 -25.74 0.41 -13.18
CA LEU A 567 -25.87 1.75 -12.61
C LEU A 567 -25.48 2.83 -13.61
N ALA A 568 -24.48 2.57 -14.47
CA ALA A 568 -24.00 3.52 -15.47
C ALA A 568 -23.53 2.79 -16.74
N LYS A 569 -23.39 3.56 -17.84
CA LYS A 569 -22.69 3.12 -19.05
C LYS A 569 -21.29 3.73 -19.10
N ILE A 570 -20.32 2.96 -19.54
CA ILE A 570 -18.96 3.44 -19.76
C ILE A 570 -18.84 4.08 -21.12
N ILE A 571 -18.28 5.28 -21.20
CA ILE A 571 -17.98 6.00 -22.44
C ILE A 571 -16.52 6.49 -22.41
N GLY A 572 -15.96 6.81 -23.58
CA GLY A 572 -14.59 7.32 -23.66
C GLY A 572 -13.60 6.29 -24.19
N ASN A 573 -12.46 6.16 -23.54
CA ASN A 573 -11.42 5.18 -23.87
C ASN A 573 -11.35 4.09 -22.81
N LYS A 574 -10.72 2.97 -23.14
CA LYS A 574 -10.44 1.89 -22.19
C LYS A 574 -9.67 2.44 -20.99
N SER A 575 -10.08 2.09 -19.80
CA SER A 575 -9.40 2.47 -18.55
C SER A 575 -8.08 1.72 -18.36
N GLY A 576 -7.29 2.17 -17.39
CA GLY A 576 -5.93 1.70 -17.16
C GLY A 576 -5.79 0.40 -16.35
N GLY A 577 -6.90 -0.19 -15.87
CA GLY A 577 -6.83 -1.40 -15.04
C GLY A 577 -6.50 -1.14 -13.56
N GLY A 578 -5.80 -2.08 -12.92
CA GLY A 578 -5.40 -1.98 -11.50
C GLY A 578 -6.46 -2.51 -10.55
N GLU A 579 -6.69 -3.83 -10.56
CA GLU A 579 -7.70 -4.48 -9.72
C GLU A 579 -7.29 -4.66 -8.27
N CYS A 580 -5.98 -4.72 -8.01
CA CYS A 580 -5.48 -5.04 -6.69
C CYS A 580 -5.53 -3.86 -5.74
N ILE A 581 -5.83 -4.15 -4.47
CA ILE A 581 -5.63 -3.19 -3.40
C ILE A 581 -4.12 -3.05 -3.16
N VAL A 582 -3.65 -1.83 -2.95
CA VAL A 582 -2.23 -1.58 -2.68
C VAL A 582 -1.85 -2.12 -1.30
N GLY A 583 -0.82 -2.93 -1.27
CA GLY A 583 -0.11 -3.35 -0.07
C GLY A 583 1.19 -2.56 0.10
N GLY A 584 1.70 -2.56 1.32
CA GLY A 584 3.01 -1.99 1.63
C GLY A 584 3.79 -2.87 2.58
N SER A 585 5.11 -2.91 2.42
CA SER A 585 6.02 -3.57 3.35
C SER A 585 7.24 -2.70 3.61
N GLN A 586 7.65 -2.65 4.87
CA GLN A 586 8.92 -2.04 5.24
C GLN A 586 10.02 -3.07 5.02
N LEU A 587 10.94 -2.76 4.10
CA LEU A 587 12.14 -3.57 3.93
C LEU A 587 13.20 -3.16 4.96
N PRO A 588 14.21 -4.01 5.22
CA PRO A 588 15.35 -3.61 6.05
C PRO A 588 15.94 -2.27 5.60
N TYR A 589 16.47 -1.52 6.56
CA TYR A 589 17.14 -0.21 6.34
C TYR A 589 16.21 0.92 5.89
N GLY A 590 14.89 0.79 6.18
CA GLY A 590 13.92 1.88 6.01
C GLY A 590 13.42 2.09 4.59
N CYS A 591 13.64 1.15 3.69
CA CYS A 591 13.03 1.19 2.37
C CYS A 591 11.58 0.72 2.43
N THR A 592 10.69 1.37 1.68
CA THR A 592 9.29 0.97 1.56
C THR A 592 9.03 0.40 0.18
N LEU A 593 8.39 -0.76 0.13
CA LEU A 593 7.90 -1.38 -1.08
C LEU A 593 6.38 -1.32 -1.11
N GLY A 594 5.83 -0.54 -2.05
CA GLY A 594 4.42 -0.60 -2.41
C GLY A 594 4.21 -1.68 -3.48
N TYR A 595 3.10 -2.39 -3.44
CA TYR A 595 2.81 -3.43 -4.43
C TYR A 595 1.30 -3.69 -4.58
N SER A 596 0.89 -4.19 -5.75
CA SER A 596 -0.43 -4.80 -5.91
C SER A 596 -0.55 -6.01 -4.99
N SER A 597 -1.38 -5.93 -3.95
CA SER A 597 -1.52 -7.04 -2.98
C SER A 597 -2.37 -8.18 -3.55
N ASN A 598 -2.42 -9.28 -2.81
CA ASN A 598 -3.27 -10.44 -3.15
C ASN A 598 -4.79 -10.18 -2.98
N MET A 599 -5.20 -8.95 -2.67
CA MET A 599 -6.61 -8.57 -2.59
C MET A 599 -7.09 -8.00 -3.93
N HIS A 600 -7.80 -8.81 -4.70
CA HIS A 600 -8.29 -8.49 -6.03
C HIS A 600 -9.73 -8.01 -5.99
N LEU A 601 -10.03 -6.90 -6.62
CA LEU A 601 -11.39 -6.42 -6.85
C LEU A 601 -11.93 -6.97 -8.18
N GLY A 602 -13.21 -7.37 -8.20
CA GLY A 602 -13.80 -7.95 -9.41
C GLY A 602 -15.26 -8.34 -9.21
N LEU A 603 -15.79 -9.06 -10.19
CA LEU A 603 -17.12 -9.64 -10.15
C LEU A 603 -17.04 -11.12 -9.78
N TYR A 604 -17.90 -11.56 -8.87
CA TYR A 604 -18.04 -12.97 -8.53
C TYR A 604 -19.40 -13.50 -8.97
N ASP A 605 -19.37 -14.47 -9.85
CA ASP A 605 -20.55 -15.22 -10.26
C ASP A 605 -20.72 -16.45 -9.36
N GLN A 606 -21.71 -16.40 -8.48
CA GLN A 606 -22.01 -17.50 -7.55
C GLN A 606 -22.54 -18.75 -8.26
N GLN A 607 -23.11 -18.64 -9.48
CA GLN A 607 -23.67 -19.79 -10.19
C GLN A 607 -22.56 -20.63 -10.84
N THR A 608 -21.54 -19.97 -11.36
CA THR A 608 -20.39 -20.62 -12.00
C THR A 608 -19.19 -20.78 -11.09
N ASP A 609 -19.23 -20.25 -9.87
CA ASP A 609 -18.10 -20.18 -8.92
C ASP A 609 -16.87 -19.51 -9.55
N THR A 610 -17.10 -18.44 -10.34
CA THR A 610 -16.03 -17.77 -11.08
C THR A 610 -15.83 -16.34 -10.58
N PHE A 611 -14.58 -15.98 -10.29
CA PHE A 611 -14.17 -14.61 -10.03
C PHE A 611 -13.51 -14.02 -11.26
N SER A 612 -14.00 -12.86 -11.70
CA SER A 612 -13.45 -12.10 -12.83
C SER A 612 -12.88 -10.78 -12.31
N GLY A 613 -11.56 -10.69 -12.29
CA GLY A 613 -10.84 -9.49 -11.82
C GLY A 613 -10.91 -8.34 -12.83
N TYR A 614 -10.63 -7.13 -12.36
CA TYR A 614 -10.72 -5.90 -13.16
C TYR A 614 -9.37 -5.38 -13.68
N GLU A 615 -8.32 -6.20 -13.66
CA GLU A 615 -6.96 -5.81 -14.08
C GLU A 615 -6.91 -5.31 -15.54
N VAL A 616 -7.69 -5.90 -16.42
CA VAL A 616 -7.62 -5.60 -17.86
C VAL A 616 -8.16 -4.22 -18.24
N GLY A 617 -8.83 -3.54 -17.33
CA GLY A 617 -9.47 -2.25 -17.58
C GLY A 617 -10.87 -2.36 -18.20
N ALA A 618 -11.67 -1.33 -18.00
CA ALA A 618 -13.04 -1.20 -18.48
C ALA A 618 -13.04 -0.84 -19.98
N THR A 619 -13.81 -1.56 -20.77
CA THR A 619 -13.98 -1.25 -22.20
C THR A 619 -15.25 -0.43 -22.39
N PRO A 620 -15.18 0.78 -22.97
CA PRO A 620 -16.35 1.63 -23.12
C PRO A 620 -17.36 1.04 -24.12
N SER A 621 -18.64 1.13 -23.77
CA SER A 621 -19.77 0.80 -24.64
C SER A 621 -19.95 1.83 -25.75
N LEU A 622 -19.45 3.06 -25.55
CA LEU A 622 -19.36 4.11 -26.56
C LEU A 622 -17.95 4.69 -26.59
N PRO A 623 -17.09 4.29 -27.53
CA PRO A 623 -15.76 4.88 -27.70
C PRO A 623 -15.84 6.36 -28.07
N ILE A 624 -15.09 7.18 -27.35
CA ILE A 624 -14.90 8.62 -27.61
C ILE A 624 -13.39 8.88 -27.53
N SER A 625 -12.79 9.43 -28.58
CA SER A 625 -11.35 9.62 -28.67
C SER A 625 -10.92 11.10 -28.56
N GLU A 626 -11.86 12.03 -28.64
CA GLU A 626 -11.59 13.46 -28.65
C GLU A 626 -12.75 14.25 -28.04
N ASN A 627 -12.50 15.51 -27.69
CA ASN A 627 -13.51 16.42 -27.14
C ASN A 627 -14.11 15.94 -25.80
N PHE A 628 -13.30 15.28 -24.96
CA PHE A 628 -13.74 14.76 -23.66
C PHE A 628 -14.38 15.81 -22.76
N TYR A 629 -13.96 17.06 -22.88
CA TYR A 629 -14.36 18.14 -21.98
C TYR A 629 -15.37 19.11 -22.61
N ASP A 630 -15.82 18.87 -23.85
CA ASP A 630 -16.92 19.58 -24.50
C ASP A 630 -18.26 18.88 -24.17
N VAL A 631 -19.04 19.49 -23.27
CA VAL A 631 -20.29 18.92 -22.79
C VAL A 631 -21.30 18.70 -23.93
N ASN A 632 -21.34 19.59 -24.94
CA ASN A 632 -22.25 19.44 -26.07
C ASN A 632 -21.82 18.31 -27.00
N ALA A 633 -20.53 18.14 -27.24
CA ALA A 633 -20.00 17.03 -28.01
C ALA A 633 -20.32 15.68 -27.33
N ILE A 634 -20.14 15.58 -26.01
CA ILE A 634 -20.50 14.40 -25.22
C ILE A 634 -22.01 14.16 -25.24
N ALA A 635 -22.83 15.19 -25.04
CA ALA A 635 -24.30 15.10 -25.10
C ALA A 635 -24.78 14.54 -26.44
N ASN A 636 -24.21 15.04 -27.54
CA ASN A 636 -24.51 14.56 -28.90
C ASN A 636 -24.07 13.08 -29.09
N ALA A 637 -22.93 12.68 -28.54
CA ALA A 637 -22.45 11.32 -28.61
C ALA A 637 -23.38 10.34 -27.88
N ILE A 638 -23.73 10.63 -26.60
CA ILE A 638 -24.61 9.76 -25.79
C ILE A 638 -26.08 9.80 -26.20
N SER A 639 -26.49 10.73 -27.07
CA SER A 639 -27.86 10.73 -27.62
C SER A 639 -28.13 9.54 -28.54
N LYS A 640 -27.06 8.89 -29.03
CA LYS A 640 -27.12 7.77 -30.00
C LYS A 640 -27.27 6.40 -29.31
N ILE A 641 -27.15 6.32 -28.00
CA ILE A 641 -27.21 5.13 -27.17
C ILE A 641 -28.18 5.33 -25.98
#